data_ce3d7b807334cb3c7080bc8b5ec3296f
#
_entry.id   ce3d7b807334cb3c7080bc8b5ec3296f
#
_cell.length_a   1.000
_cell.length_b   1.000
_cell.length_c   1.000
_cell.angle_alpha   90.00
_cell.angle_beta   90.00
_cell.angle_gamma   90.00
#
_symmetry.space_group_name_H-M   'P 1'
#
loop_
_entity.id
_entity.type
_entity.pdbx_description
1 polymer ?
#
loop_
_entity_poly.entity_id
_entity_poly.type
_entity_poly.pdbx_seq_one_letter_code
_entity_poly.pdbx_strand_id
1 'polypeptide(L)'
;MESSRRRLLIGGLATLLAAQCLYGILTLATLYKSYKTSLVSVQAIASEKFSLDLSRLARFGKDPERVEDMAERVRRFCEIAGVSRLAVLDGKGRSIAAWPSDASEAPPVPQDENKLKTLHGEVKTFDADGKVWIVQPIRNRTGADVGSVLAGFDEAGMTALVGKAASMHALLFLGVAVLGGSLFILLVLREGKPPFPRLGKGCLIIPLLVSQIAFLFFLRGPVVSFLEENARDAGTQLARYIGHDVAHINDLGLKLADVPSVRTYLDHIRQSLPWAQSITVSDAGGTTFTAGNPRTPLQAGVPLSADSPVSVIVGIDESTVWEAFRSIVYDTLTIMIIAMLFMLELVPLQGVGQAAAPSAGAPLPPRIMRPIIFLCMFAIDLPASFIPLRIAEMDLGLLGLPPDVVMGLPLSFEMCAVGIGILIGSFWSQKSGWRPLLLWGALLVALGNVASGLVSDSLAYILSRGGAGFGYGLINLAGQVFVVSHSSPEHRAGNLSALVAGLYAGFLCGSAFGGLIADNLGYASAFLVSAGLMAIIGIFLHFALPREAWTPEPSASGRISLRGLCAFFSDIKMAGLLLGNIFPCAFVTVCLFQFFLPVSLSQAGVSPAGIGRVFLLFCLVIIYLGPFFGRAVDKSPNKLVWLVGGGFLCIGGIIALLLLDGLAAAFACVALLALCNAIVASAQGTYALEIPVSRQVGSGRTVGIYNITERLGQMLGPVALGQVIALWGVNSGLLGMAAVLAVLNILFALTGRLAKAGA
;
A
#
# COMPACT_ATOMS: atom_id res chain seq x y z
N MET A 1 -40.21 -4.51 13.38
CA MET A 1 -39.20 -5.06 14.32
C MET A 1 -38.41 -6.22 13.74
N GLU A 2 -39.03 -7.20 13.11
CA GLU A 2 -38.36 -8.30 12.39
C GLU A 2 -37.47 -7.83 11.24
N SER A 3 -37.88 -6.83 10.50
CA SER A 3 -37.13 -6.29 9.36
C SER A 3 -35.76 -5.71 9.73
N SER A 4 -35.65 -5.07 10.88
CA SER A 4 -34.37 -4.47 11.36
C SER A 4 -33.37 -5.54 11.79
N ARG A 5 -33.83 -6.57 12.50
CA ARG A 5 -33.01 -7.71 12.92
C ARG A 5 -32.53 -8.51 11.71
N ARG A 6 -33.41 -8.73 10.73
CA ARG A 6 -33.07 -9.38 9.46
C ARG A 6 -32.01 -8.61 8.67
N ARG A 7 -32.12 -7.27 8.59
CA ARG A 7 -31.11 -6.41 7.93
C ARG A 7 -29.76 -6.46 8.65
N LEU A 8 -29.76 -6.42 9.99
CA LEU A 8 -28.54 -6.54 10.79
C LEU A 8 -27.86 -7.90 10.58
N LEU A 9 -28.64 -8.98 10.57
CA LEU A 9 -28.12 -10.31 10.28
C LEU A 9 -27.53 -10.40 8.89
N ILE A 10 -28.25 -9.92 7.88
CA ILE A 10 -27.78 -9.94 6.49
C ILE A 10 -26.51 -9.08 6.32
N GLY A 11 -26.52 -7.83 6.81
CA GLY A 11 -25.37 -6.94 6.70
C GLY A 11 -24.14 -7.44 7.44
N GLY A 12 -24.31 -7.90 8.67
CA GLY A 12 -23.21 -8.46 9.46
C GLY A 12 -22.64 -9.75 8.87
N LEU A 13 -23.52 -10.66 8.41
CA LEU A 13 -23.09 -11.89 7.74
C LEU A 13 -22.36 -11.59 6.41
N ALA A 14 -22.90 -10.65 5.62
CA ALA A 14 -22.26 -10.22 4.38
C ALA A 14 -20.86 -9.63 4.62
N THR A 15 -20.69 -8.78 5.66
CA THR A 15 -19.39 -8.21 6.02
C THR A 15 -18.41 -9.30 6.49
N LEU A 16 -18.88 -10.25 7.29
CA LEU A 16 -18.06 -11.36 7.77
C LEU A 16 -17.61 -12.26 6.61
N LEU A 17 -18.52 -12.61 5.70
CA LEU A 17 -18.20 -13.40 4.51
C LEU A 17 -17.26 -12.65 3.56
N ALA A 18 -17.50 -11.36 3.35
CA ALA A 18 -16.62 -10.53 2.51
C ALA A 18 -15.20 -10.46 3.07
N ALA A 19 -15.04 -10.26 4.39
CA ALA A 19 -13.74 -10.26 5.05
C ALA A 19 -13.01 -11.60 4.90
N GLN A 20 -13.74 -12.71 5.02
CA GLN A 20 -13.16 -14.05 4.86
C GLN A 20 -12.81 -14.36 3.40
N CYS A 21 -13.67 -14.04 2.43
CA CYS A 21 -13.37 -14.18 1.00
C CYS A 21 -12.11 -13.41 0.61
N LEU A 22 -12.02 -12.16 1.05
CA LEU A 22 -10.87 -11.31 0.82
C LEU A 22 -9.59 -11.94 1.39
N TYR A 23 -9.67 -12.42 2.62
CA TYR A 23 -8.54 -13.08 3.25
C TYR A 23 -8.10 -14.32 2.49
N GLY A 24 -9.04 -15.18 2.07
CA GLY A 24 -8.74 -16.37 1.26
C GLY A 24 -8.03 -16.01 -0.04
N ILE A 25 -8.52 -15.00 -0.77
CA ILE A 25 -7.91 -14.51 -2.01
C ILE A 25 -6.48 -14.01 -1.78
N LEU A 26 -6.26 -13.19 -0.75
CA LEU A 26 -4.94 -12.64 -0.46
C LEU A 26 -3.96 -13.71 0.01
N THR A 27 -4.40 -14.70 0.79
CA THR A 27 -3.56 -15.84 1.18
C THR A 27 -3.10 -16.61 -0.06
N LEU A 28 -4.02 -16.92 -0.99
CA LEU A 28 -3.67 -17.59 -2.24
C LEU A 28 -2.72 -16.76 -3.10
N ALA A 29 -2.94 -15.44 -3.18
CA ALA A 29 -2.04 -14.54 -3.91
C ALA A 29 -0.63 -14.50 -3.29
N THR A 30 -0.53 -14.50 -1.96
CA THR A 30 0.77 -14.56 -1.25
C THR A 30 1.49 -15.90 -1.49
N LEU A 31 0.76 -17.02 -1.46
CA LEU A 31 1.32 -18.34 -1.77
C LEU A 31 1.81 -18.40 -3.22
N TYR A 32 1.01 -17.90 -4.17
CA TYR A 32 1.40 -17.80 -5.57
C TYR A 32 2.68 -16.96 -5.75
N LYS A 33 2.73 -15.79 -5.12
CA LYS A 33 3.90 -14.90 -5.17
C LYS A 33 5.15 -15.57 -4.60
N SER A 34 5.03 -16.26 -3.47
CA SER A 34 6.15 -16.97 -2.84
C SER A 34 6.68 -18.09 -3.74
N TYR A 35 5.79 -18.89 -4.32
CA TYR A 35 6.17 -19.95 -5.26
C TYR A 35 6.83 -19.39 -6.52
N LYS A 36 6.21 -18.36 -7.15
CA LYS A 36 6.77 -17.68 -8.33
C LYS A 36 8.19 -17.17 -8.05
N THR A 37 8.41 -16.53 -6.91
CA THR A 37 9.72 -15.98 -6.54
C THR A 37 10.77 -17.08 -6.37
N SER A 38 10.45 -18.18 -5.72
CA SER A 38 11.38 -19.32 -5.54
C SER A 38 11.75 -19.95 -6.88
N LEU A 39 10.78 -20.18 -7.77
CA LEU A 39 11.00 -20.76 -9.08
C LEU A 39 11.85 -19.85 -9.97
N VAL A 40 11.52 -18.54 -10.02
CA VAL A 40 12.29 -17.54 -10.78
C VAL A 40 13.75 -17.51 -10.31
N SER A 41 14.00 -17.58 -9.01
CA SER A 41 15.37 -17.52 -8.46
C SER A 41 16.23 -18.68 -8.95
N VAL A 42 15.69 -19.89 -8.95
CA VAL A 42 16.42 -21.09 -9.42
C VAL A 42 16.68 -21.00 -10.92
N GLN A 43 15.66 -20.65 -11.71
CA GLN A 43 15.77 -20.53 -13.15
C GLN A 43 16.70 -19.39 -13.59
N ALA A 44 16.76 -18.31 -12.80
CA ALA A 44 17.66 -17.19 -13.04
C ALA A 44 19.13 -17.63 -12.95
N ILE A 45 19.50 -18.39 -11.90
CA ILE A 45 20.88 -18.90 -11.76
C ILE A 45 21.25 -19.84 -12.90
N ALA A 46 20.32 -20.73 -13.27
CA ALA A 46 20.58 -21.63 -14.40
C ALA A 46 20.80 -20.85 -15.71
N SER A 47 19.92 -19.89 -16.01
CA SER A 47 20.01 -19.07 -17.24
C SER A 47 21.22 -18.13 -17.23
N GLU A 48 21.59 -17.58 -16.07
CA GLU A 48 22.79 -16.74 -15.90
C GLU A 48 24.05 -17.52 -16.28
N LYS A 49 24.21 -18.75 -15.79
CA LYS A 49 25.35 -19.56 -16.13
C LYS A 49 25.42 -19.84 -17.63
N PHE A 50 24.30 -20.21 -18.26
CA PHE A 50 24.26 -20.43 -19.70
C PHE A 50 24.64 -19.18 -20.48
N SER A 51 24.17 -18.00 -20.01
CA SER A 51 24.56 -16.69 -20.56
C SER A 51 26.06 -16.41 -20.37
N LEU A 52 26.64 -16.74 -19.21
CA LEU A 52 28.06 -16.57 -18.94
C LEU A 52 28.92 -17.48 -19.85
N ASP A 53 28.52 -18.73 -20.11
CA ASP A 53 29.20 -19.63 -21.00
C ASP A 53 29.18 -19.10 -22.45
N LEU A 54 28.05 -18.60 -22.92
CA LEU A 54 27.95 -17.91 -24.21
C LEU A 54 28.76 -16.60 -24.25
N SER A 55 28.77 -15.87 -23.18
CA SER A 55 29.58 -14.62 -23.04
C SER A 55 31.09 -14.95 -23.10
N ARG A 56 31.54 -16.08 -22.55
CA ARG A 56 32.93 -16.56 -22.71
C ARG A 56 33.26 -16.80 -24.16
N LEU A 57 32.39 -17.48 -24.92
CA LEU A 57 32.57 -17.69 -26.36
C LEU A 57 32.59 -16.36 -27.13
N ALA A 58 31.71 -15.43 -26.80
CA ALA A 58 31.67 -14.12 -27.43
C ALA A 58 32.94 -13.28 -27.14
N ARG A 59 33.55 -13.41 -25.97
CA ARG A 59 34.86 -12.79 -25.65
C ARG A 59 36.00 -13.30 -26.51
N PHE A 60 35.89 -14.52 -27.02
CA PHE A 60 36.84 -15.11 -28.00
C PHE A 60 36.46 -14.84 -29.46
N GLY A 61 35.49 -13.95 -29.71
CA GLY A 61 35.08 -13.55 -31.07
C GLY A 61 34.08 -14.49 -31.75
N LYS A 62 33.49 -15.42 -31.00
CA LYS A 62 32.38 -16.27 -31.45
C LYS A 62 31.07 -15.70 -30.91
N ASP A 63 30.48 -14.78 -31.65
CA ASP A 63 29.15 -14.28 -31.33
C ASP A 63 28.10 -15.42 -31.37
N PRO A 64 26.98 -15.32 -30.64
CA PRO A 64 25.98 -16.37 -30.55
C PRO A 64 25.49 -16.89 -31.89
N GLU A 65 25.45 -16.05 -32.94
CA GLU A 65 25.09 -16.43 -34.32
C GLU A 65 26.10 -17.39 -34.99
N ARG A 66 27.38 -17.42 -34.53
CA ARG A 66 28.47 -18.19 -35.09
C ARG A 66 28.81 -19.44 -34.30
N VAL A 67 28.03 -19.73 -33.27
CA VAL A 67 28.23 -20.97 -32.48
C VAL A 67 27.53 -22.11 -33.16
N GLU A 68 28.32 -23.13 -33.60
CA GLU A 68 27.80 -24.35 -34.16
C GLU A 68 26.99 -25.14 -33.13
N ASP A 69 25.95 -25.84 -33.59
CA ASP A 69 25.06 -26.68 -32.78
C ASP A 69 24.36 -25.96 -31.59
N MET A 70 24.04 -24.65 -31.74
CA MET A 70 23.38 -23.89 -30.69
C MET A 70 22.07 -24.56 -30.25
N ALA A 71 21.27 -25.08 -31.17
CA ALA A 71 20.01 -25.74 -30.85
C ALA A 71 20.21 -26.98 -29.96
N GLU A 72 21.23 -27.79 -30.23
CA GLU A 72 21.54 -28.94 -29.41
C GLU A 72 22.09 -28.57 -28.04
N ARG A 73 22.88 -27.49 -27.95
CA ARG A 73 23.35 -26.93 -26.66
C ARG A 73 22.20 -26.46 -25.82
N VAL A 74 21.27 -25.72 -26.41
CA VAL A 74 20.03 -25.23 -25.72
C VAL A 74 19.20 -26.41 -25.24
N ARG A 75 18.98 -27.43 -26.09
CA ARG A 75 18.25 -28.67 -25.75
C ARG A 75 18.85 -29.36 -24.54
N ARG A 76 20.15 -29.68 -24.62
CA ARG A 76 20.88 -30.37 -23.54
C ARG A 76 20.81 -29.59 -22.23
N PHE A 77 21.01 -28.27 -22.31
CA PHE A 77 20.93 -27.42 -21.12
C PHE A 77 19.54 -27.46 -20.47
N CYS A 78 18.46 -27.38 -21.26
CA CYS A 78 17.10 -27.47 -20.76
C CYS A 78 16.79 -28.81 -20.10
N GLU A 79 17.23 -29.92 -20.70
CA GLU A 79 17.05 -31.29 -20.17
C GLU A 79 17.75 -31.43 -18.80
N ILE A 80 18.95 -30.86 -18.67
CA ILE A 80 19.77 -30.94 -17.46
C ILE A 80 19.29 -30.01 -16.37
N ALA A 81 19.11 -28.73 -16.71
CA ALA A 81 18.74 -27.69 -15.74
C ALA A 81 17.24 -27.72 -15.37
N GLY A 82 16.44 -28.55 -16.05
CA GLY A 82 14.99 -28.61 -15.84
C GLY A 82 14.28 -27.31 -16.25
N VAL A 83 14.88 -26.57 -17.22
CA VAL A 83 14.29 -25.33 -17.74
C VAL A 83 13.25 -25.72 -18.80
N SER A 84 12.00 -25.30 -18.60
CA SER A 84 10.90 -25.68 -19.49
C SER A 84 11.01 -25.05 -20.88
N ARG A 85 11.53 -23.82 -20.96
CA ARG A 85 11.73 -23.07 -22.20
C ARG A 85 12.99 -22.23 -22.12
N LEU A 86 13.80 -22.26 -23.18
CA LEU A 86 14.98 -21.40 -23.29
C LEU A 86 15.09 -20.91 -24.74
N ALA A 87 15.38 -19.64 -24.92
CA ALA A 87 15.69 -19.08 -26.23
C ALA A 87 16.95 -18.21 -26.15
N VAL A 88 17.77 -18.27 -27.21
CA VAL A 88 18.93 -17.41 -27.39
C VAL A 88 18.62 -16.43 -28.50
N LEU A 89 18.75 -15.14 -28.20
CA LEU A 89 18.52 -14.06 -29.15
C LEU A 89 19.86 -13.42 -29.57
N ASP A 90 19.88 -12.93 -30.81
CA ASP A 90 20.98 -12.09 -31.31
C ASP A 90 20.93 -10.65 -30.74
N GLY A 91 21.94 -9.83 -31.04
CA GLY A 91 21.95 -8.42 -30.63
C GLY A 91 20.84 -7.56 -31.26
N LYS A 92 20.07 -8.10 -32.19
CA LYS A 92 18.90 -7.45 -32.81
C LYS A 92 17.58 -8.00 -32.28
N GLY A 93 17.61 -8.91 -31.31
CA GLY A 93 16.43 -9.53 -30.72
C GLY A 93 15.79 -10.65 -31.52
N ARG A 94 16.48 -11.20 -32.55
CA ARG A 94 15.98 -12.33 -33.32
C ARG A 94 16.42 -13.67 -32.68
N SER A 95 15.51 -14.64 -32.65
CA SER A 95 15.81 -15.97 -32.09
C SER A 95 16.82 -16.73 -32.96
N ILE A 96 17.93 -17.14 -32.35
CA ILE A 96 18.97 -18.00 -32.96
C ILE A 96 18.64 -19.47 -32.73
N ALA A 97 18.24 -19.83 -31.53
CA ALA A 97 17.85 -21.15 -31.12
C ALA A 97 16.86 -21.10 -29.98
N ALA A 98 15.93 -22.05 -29.95
CA ALA A 98 14.92 -22.15 -28.90
C ALA A 98 14.61 -23.62 -28.59
N TRP A 99 14.20 -23.88 -27.35
CA TRP A 99 13.69 -25.16 -26.87
C TRP A 99 12.43 -24.93 -26.01
N PRO A 100 11.33 -25.68 -26.23
CA PRO A 100 11.11 -26.62 -27.38
C PRO A 100 11.14 -25.89 -28.73
N SER A 101 11.36 -26.65 -29.81
CA SER A 101 11.52 -26.09 -31.16
C SER A 101 10.30 -25.38 -31.73
N ASP A 102 9.11 -25.56 -31.14
CA ASP A 102 7.89 -24.81 -31.37
C ASP A 102 7.89 -23.43 -30.65
N ALA A 103 8.84 -23.20 -29.74
CA ALA A 103 9.11 -21.94 -29.10
C ALA A 103 9.88 -20.93 -29.99
N SER A 104 9.80 -21.08 -31.32
CA SER A 104 10.44 -20.17 -32.29
C SER A 104 9.97 -18.70 -32.21
N GLU A 105 8.92 -18.44 -31.50
CA GLU A 105 8.42 -17.10 -31.17
C GLU A 105 8.72 -16.73 -29.70
N ALA A 106 10.01 -16.69 -29.35
CA ALA A 106 10.36 -15.99 -28.11
C ALA A 106 9.96 -14.51 -28.25
N PRO A 107 9.23 -13.94 -27.28
CA PRO A 107 8.79 -12.56 -27.39
C PRO A 107 10.01 -11.63 -27.44
N PRO A 108 9.97 -10.55 -28.22
CA PRO A 108 11.04 -9.57 -28.24
C PRO A 108 11.22 -8.98 -26.83
N VAL A 109 12.47 -8.87 -26.40
CA VAL A 109 12.78 -8.23 -25.12
C VAL A 109 12.25 -6.79 -25.16
N PRO A 110 11.45 -6.35 -24.19
CA PRO A 110 10.98 -4.97 -24.15
C PRO A 110 12.16 -4.00 -24.15
N GLN A 111 12.18 -3.07 -25.10
CA GLN A 111 13.20 -2.01 -25.16
C GLN A 111 13.03 -0.97 -24.05
N ASP A 112 11.82 -0.89 -23.49
CA ASP A 112 11.49 -0.03 -22.38
C ASP A 112 11.88 -0.73 -21.07
N GLU A 113 12.92 -0.22 -20.40
CA GLU A 113 13.40 -0.78 -19.13
C GLU A 113 12.32 -0.80 -18.04
N ASN A 114 11.33 0.08 -18.11
CA ASN A 114 10.21 0.12 -17.17
C ASN A 114 9.26 -1.09 -17.29
N LYS A 115 9.32 -1.83 -18.38
CA LYS A 115 8.57 -3.10 -18.57
C LYS A 115 9.29 -4.31 -18.01
N LEU A 116 10.55 -4.15 -17.63
CA LEU A 116 11.37 -5.17 -17.01
C LEU A 116 11.26 -5.06 -15.49
N LYS A 117 10.68 -6.06 -14.86
CA LYS A 117 10.62 -6.15 -13.39
C LYS A 117 11.95 -6.69 -12.89
N THR A 118 12.59 -5.97 -11.97
CA THR A 118 13.81 -6.45 -11.31
C THR A 118 13.42 -7.28 -10.10
N LEU A 119 13.81 -8.56 -10.09
CA LEU A 119 13.69 -9.46 -8.93
C LEU A 119 15.09 -9.67 -8.32
N HIS A 120 15.20 -9.57 -7.00
CA HIS A 120 16.41 -9.84 -6.23
C HIS A 120 17.72 -9.29 -6.87
N GLY A 121 17.81 -7.95 -6.89
CA GLY A 121 19.05 -7.19 -7.18
C GLY A 121 19.38 -6.98 -8.66
N GLU A 122 19.37 -7.99 -9.53
CA GLU A 122 19.78 -7.82 -10.94
C GLU A 122 18.96 -8.64 -11.94
N VAL A 123 18.11 -9.56 -11.50
CA VAL A 123 17.37 -10.44 -12.41
C VAL A 123 16.23 -9.67 -13.06
N LYS A 124 16.34 -9.41 -14.37
CA LYS A 124 15.30 -8.74 -15.15
C LYS A 124 14.29 -9.80 -15.66
N THR A 125 13.00 -9.56 -15.37
CA THR A 125 11.89 -10.42 -15.80
C THR A 125 10.81 -9.62 -16.49
N PHE A 126 10.07 -10.24 -17.41
CA PHE A 126 8.86 -9.66 -18.00
C PHE A 126 7.81 -10.73 -18.27
N ASP A 127 6.56 -10.34 -18.27
CA ASP A 127 5.44 -11.21 -18.53
C ASP A 127 5.00 -11.03 -20.01
N ALA A 128 4.96 -12.12 -20.79
CA ALA A 128 4.46 -12.11 -22.17
C ALA A 128 3.79 -13.46 -22.50
N ASP A 129 2.67 -13.42 -23.20
CA ASP A 129 1.93 -14.60 -23.69
C ASP A 129 1.56 -15.61 -22.59
N GLY A 130 1.20 -15.14 -21.39
CA GLY A 130 0.88 -15.99 -20.25
C GLY A 130 2.09 -16.76 -19.69
N LYS A 131 3.30 -16.27 -19.96
CA LYS A 131 4.57 -16.83 -19.50
C LYS A 131 5.39 -15.75 -18.82
N VAL A 132 6.18 -16.17 -17.85
CA VAL A 132 7.19 -15.33 -17.19
C VAL A 132 8.53 -15.60 -17.86
N TRP A 133 9.19 -14.54 -18.33
CA TRP A 133 10.47 -14.62 -19.00
C TRP A 133 11.55 -13.94 -18.14
N ILE A 134 12.68 -14.62 -18.01
CA ILE A 134 13.90 -14.14 -17.38
C ILE A 134 14.87 -13.73 -18.48
N VAL A 135 15.47 -12.55 -18.39
CA VAL A 135 16.40 -12.03 -19.38
C VAL A 135 17.81 -11.99 -18.79
N GLN A 136 18.77 -12.64 -19.48
CA GLN A 136 20.18 -12.60 -19.14
C GLN A 136 20.99 -12.11 -20.35
N PRO A 137 21.74 -11.00 -20.23
CA PRO A 137 22.51 -10.46 -21.36
C PRO A 137 23.74 -11.29 -21.66
N ILE A 138 24.07 -11.45 -22.95
CA ILE A 138 25.33 -12.05 -23.41
C ILE A 138 26.31 -10.92 -23.75
N ARG A 139 27.44 -10.84 -23.05
CA ARG A 139 28.39 -9.74 -23.16
C ARG A 139 29.68 -10.17 -23.85
N ASN A 140 30.16 -9.33 -24.78
CA ASN A 140 31.45 -9.53 -25.46
C ASN A 140 32.63 -9.03 -24.61
N ARG A 141 33.84 -9.02 -25.19
CA ARG A 141 35.08 -8.57 -24.52
C ARG A 141 35.06 -7.10 -24.12
N THR A 142 34.29 -6.25 -24.81
CA THR A 142 34.17 -4.81 -24.52
C THR A 142 33.07 -4.50 -23.51
N GLY A 143 32.33 -5.51 -23.05
CA GLY A 143 31.18 -5.37 -22.16
C GLY A 143 29.88 -5.00 -22.88
N ALA A 144 29.88 -4.92 -24.22
CA ALA A 144 28.68 -4.67 -25.00
C ALA A 144 27.81 -5.92 -25.10
N ASP A 145 26.50 -5.74 -25.03
CA ASP A 145 25.51 -6.82 -25.16
C ASP A 145 25.43 -7.24 -26.64
N VAL A 146 25.78 -8.50 -26.93
CA VAL A 146 25.78 -9.10 -28.28
C VAL A 146 24.61 -10.06 -28.49
N GLY A 147 23.79 -10.26 -27.49
CA GLY A 147 22.61 -11.09 -27.49
C GLY A 147 22.03 -11.25 -26.09
N SER A 148 21.00 -12.07 -25.98
CA SER A 148 20.40 -12.38 -24.68
C SER A 148 19.91 -13.82 -24.62
N VAL A 149 19.90 -14.38 -23.40
CA VAL A 149 19.28 -15.65 -23.07
C VAL A 149 17.94 -15.35 -22.39
N LEU A 150 16.88 -15.95 -22.92
CA LEU A 150 15.54 -15.89 -22.35
C LEU A 150 15.17 -17.26 -21.77
N ALA A 151 14.93 -17.34 -20.46
CA ALA A 151 14.36 -18.53 -19.84
C ALA A 151 12.89 -18.27 -19.52
N GLY A 152 12.00 -19.14 -20.02
CA GLY A 152 10.56 -18.99 -19.87
C GLY A 152 9.92 -20.16 -19.15
N PHE A 153 8.87 -19.90 -18.36
CA PHE A 153 8.06 -20.93 -17.75
C PHE A 153 6.57 -20.56 -17.79
N ASP A 154 5.75 -21.63 -17.91
CA ASP A 154 4.30 -21.47 -18.05
C ASP A 154 3.65 -21.09 -16.72
N GLU A 155 2.87 -20.03 -16.73
CA GLU A 155 2.06 -19.59 -15.59
C GLU A 155 0.91 -20.59 -15.28
N ALA A 156 0.49 -21.38 -16.28
CA ALA A 156 -0.56 -22.38 -16.13
C ALA A 156 -0.17 -23.50 -15.14
N GLY A 157 1.08 -23.93 -15.12
CA GLY A 157 1.56 -24.94 -14.16
C GLY A 157 1.53 -24.41 -12.71
N MET A 158 1.88 -23.15 -12.54
CA MET A 158 1.82 -22.47 -11.24
C MET A 158 0.39 -22.30 -10.74
N THR A 159 -0.53 -21.89 -11.63
CA THR A 159 -1.95 -21.74 -11.27
C THR A 159 -2.61 -23.07 -10.92
N ALA A 160 -2.23 -24.18 -11.56
CA ALA A 160 -2.72 -25.51 -11.23
C ALA A 160 -2.28 -25.97 -9.82
N LEU A 161 -1.03 -25.73 -9.43
CA LEU A 161 -0.50 -26.05 -8.10
C LEU A 161 -1.18 -25.22 -7.01
N VAL A 162 -1.32 -23.92 -7.24
CA VAL A 162 -2.06 -23.02 -6.34
C VAL A 162 -3.55 -23.40 -6.31
N GLY A 163 -4.12 -23.86 -7.42
CA GLY A 163 -5.50 -24.37 -7.48
C GLY A 163 -5.72 -25.60 -6.59
N LYS A 164 -4.74 -26.49 -6.50
CA LYS A 164 -4.79 -27.63 -5.56
C LYS A 164 -4.74 -27.17 -4.10
N ALA A 165 -3.86 -26.21 -3.79
CA ALA A 165 -3.86 -25.58 -2.47
C ALA A 165 -5.19 -24.84 -2.20
N ALA A 166 -5.75 -24.14 -3.17
CA ALA A 166 -7.00 -23.42 -3.08
C ALA A 166 -8.19 -24.34 -2.73
N SER A 167 -8.29 -25.53 -3.33
CA SER A 167 -9.37 -26.47 -3.04
C SER A 167 -9.32 -26.98 -1.61
N MET A 168 -8.15 -27.24 -1.07
CA MET A 168 -7.96 -27.63 0.33
C MET A 168 -8.33 -26.46 1.29
N HIS A 169 -7.93 -25.24 0.93
CA HIS A 169 -8.26 -24.05 1.71
C HIS A 169 -9.74 -23.68 1.63
N ALA A 170 -10.44 -23.98 0.52
CA ALA A 170 -11.86 -23.69 0.36
C ALA A 170 -12.74 -24.45 1.38
N LEU A 171 -12.40 -25.70 1.70
CA LEU A 171 -13.10 -26.46 2.72
C LEU A 171 -12.91 -25.87 4.13
N LEU A 172 -11.67 -25.49 4.45
CA LEU A 172 -11.35 -24.82 5.71
C LEU A 172 -12.08 -23.47 5.81
N PHE A 173 -12.05 -22.70 4.72
CA PHE A 173 -12.74 -21.43 4.60
C PHE A 173 -14.25 -21.59 4.88
N LEU A 174 -14.90 -22.56 4.23
CA LEU A 174 -16.31 -22.81 4.41
C LEU A 174 -16.63 -23.20 5.87
N GLY A 175 -15.82 -24.07 6.48
CA GLY A 175 -15.98 -24.48 7.88
C GLY A 175 -15.89 -23.29 8.85
N VAL A 176 -14.89 -22.43 8.68
CA VAL A 176 -14.70 -21.24 9.52
C VAL A 176 -15.78 -20.18 9.25
N ALA A 177 -16.23 -20.02 8.00
CA ALA A 177 -17.34 -19.13 7.65
C ALA A 177 -18.65 -19.57 8.32
N VAL A 178 -18.94 -20.86 8.32
CA VAL A 178 -20.09 -21.44 9.01
C VAL A 178 -19.96 -21.24 10.53
N LEU A 179 -18.79 -21.47 11.11
CA LEU A 179 -18.54 -21.27 12.54
C LEU A 179 -18.79 -19.80 12.94
N GLY A 180 -18.15 -18.86 12.25
CA GLY A 180 -18.29 -17.42 12.51
C GLY A 180 -19.72 -16.93 12.28
N GLY A 181 -20.35 -17.36 11.18
CA GLY A 181 -21.74 -17.05 10.87
C GLY A 181 -22.73 -17.59 11.89
N SER A 182 -22.56 -18.84 12.32
CA SER A 182 -23.39 -19.47 13.34
C SER A 182 -23.24 -18.76 14.69
N LEU A 183 -22.02 -18.45 15.10
CA LEU A 183 -21.75 -17.70 16.33
C LEU A 183 -22.37 -16.28 16.26
N PHE A 184 -22.26 -15.61 15.12
CA PHE A 184 -22.88 -14.31 14.89
C PHE A 184 -24.41 -14.37 15.02
N ILE A 185 -25.04 -15.31 14.35
CA ILE A 185 -26.49 -15.54 14.41
C ILE A 185 -26.90 -15.81 15.86
N LEU A 186 -26.22 -16.70 16.55
CA LEU A 186 -26.50 -17.10 17.91
C LEU A 186 -26.43 -15.94 18.90
N LEU A 187 -25.36 -15.10 18.79
CA LEU A 187 -25.19 -13.90 19.63
C LEU A 187 -26.28 -12.87 19.36
N VAL A 188 -26.60 -12.58 18.09
CA VAL A 188 -27.68 -11.67 17.71
C VAL A 188 -29.06 -12.20 18.15
N LEU A 189 -29.28 -13.51 18.12
CA LEU A 189 -30.50 -14.13 18.59
C LEU A 189 -30.64 -14.04 20.13
N ARG A 190 -29.53 -14.20 20.86
CA ARG A 190 -29.50 -14.19 22.34
C ARG A 190 -29.71 -12.79 22.92
N GLU A 191 -29.17 -11.74 22.28
CA GLU A 191 -29.26 -10.37 22.77
C GLU A 191 -30.64 -9.70 22.62
N GLY A 192 -31.49 -10.21 21.75
CA GLY A 192 -32.87 -9.73 21.60
C GLY A 192 -32.98 -8.44 20.76
N LYS A 193 -33.34 -7.31 21.36
CA LYS A 193 -33.64 -6.03 20.66
C LYS A 193 -32.43 -5.09 20.67
N PRO A 194 -32.05 -4.46 19.54
CA PRO A 194 -31.13 -3.35 19.55
C PRO A 194 -31.73 -2.11 20.30
N PRO A 195 -30.88 -1.29 20.98
CA PRO A 195 -29.46 -1.43 21.18
C PRO A 195 -29.13 -2.57 22.16
N PHE A 196 -28.15 -3.41 21.83
CA PHE A 196 -27.80 -4.60 22.58
C PHE A 196 -27.38 -4.27 24.03
N PRO A 197 -28.18 -4.66 25.06
CA PRO A 197 -27.96 -4.15 26.42
C PRO A 197 -26.81 -4.83 27.17
N ARG A 198 -26.45 -6.07 26.80
CA ARG A 198 -25.46 -6.87 27.55
C ARG A 198 -24.08 -6.89 26.91
N LEU A 199 -23.95 -7.27 25.66
CA LEU A 199 -22.70 -7.36 24.92
C LEU A 199 -22.41 -6.13 24.06
N GLY A 200 -23.41 -5.26 23.83
CA GLY A 200 -23.26 -4.06 23.02
C GLY A 200 -22.71 -4.38 21.62
N LYS A 201 -21.67 -3.64 21.22
CA LYS A 201 -20.99 -3.85 19.93
C LYS A 201 -20.17 -5.15 19.87
N GLY A 202 -19.95 -5.83 21.00
CA GLY A 202 -19.21 -7.09 21.07
C GLY A 202 -19.88 -8.23 20.29
N CYS A 203 -21.22 -8.23 20.18
CA CYS A 203 -21.95 -9.21 19.36
C CYS A 203 -21.50 -9.22 17.88
N LEU A 204 -20.95 -8.11 17.39
CA LEU A 204 -20.50 -7.97 16.02
C LEU A 204 -19.02 -8.32 15.86
N ILE A 205 -18.21 -7.98 16.85
CA ILE A 205 -16.76 -8.11 16.82
C ILE A 205 -16.31 -9.51 17.20
N ILE A 206 -16.92 -10.12 18.23
CA ILE A 206 -16.52 -11.44 18.74
C ILE A 206 -16.56 -12.55 17.68
N PRO A 207 -17.64 -12.71 16.87
CA PRO A 207 -17.68 -13.71 15.82
C PRO A 207 -16.61 -13.53 14.76
N LEU A 208 -16.31 -12.26 14.39
CA LEU A 208 -15.26 -11.93 13.45
C LEU A 208 -13.88 -12.33 14.01
N LEU A 209 -13.57 -11.95 15.24
CA LEU A 209 -12.30 -12.31 15.90
C LEU A 209 -12.14 -13.82 16.03
N VAL A 210 -13.17 -14.51 16.50
CA VAL A 210 -13.13 -15.98 16.67
C VAL A 210 -12.93 -16.68 15.34
N SER A 211 -13.64 -16.25 14.29
CA SER A 211 -13.49 -16.85 12.96
C SER A 211 -12.09 -16.61 12.37
N GLN A 212 -11.53 -15.40 12.50
CA GLN A 212 -10.21 -15.09 11.98
C GLN A 212 -9.09 -15.82 12.74
N ILE A 213 -9.18 -15.89 14.07
CA ILE A 213 -8.21 -16.64 14.89
C ILE A 213 -8.29 -18.13 14.58
N ALA A 214 -9.50 -18.69 14.47
CA ALA A 214 -9.70 -20.08 14.09
C ALA A 214 -9.10 -20.36 12.70
N PHE A 215 -9.32 -19.47 11.74
CA PHE A 215 -8.75 -19.61 10.40
C PHE A 215 -7.23 -19.62 10.40
N LEU A 216 -6.59 -18.69 11.11
CA LEU A 216 -5.12 -18.66 11.26
C LEU A 216 -4.59 -19.94 11.91
N PHE A 217 -5.27 -20.42 12.94
CA PHE A 217 -4.85 -21.62 13.66
C PHE A 217 -4.91 -22.86 12.77
N PHE A 218 -6.01 -23.07 12.06
CA PHE A 218 -6.17 -24.21 11.18
C PHE A 218 -5.38 -24.10 9.87
N LEU A 219 -5.08 -22.87 9.42
CA LEU A 219 -4.30 -22.62 8.20
C LEU A 219 -2.81 -22.84 8.39
N ARG A 220 -2.30 -22.73 9.63
CA ARG A 220 -0.86 -22.84 9.91
C ARG A 220 -0.23 -24.11 9.34
N GLY A 221 -0.81 -25.28 9.64
CA GLY A 221 -0.27 -26.56 9.20
C GLY A 221 -0.17 -26.66 7.66
N PRO A 222 -1.30 -26.55 6.95
CA PRO A 222 -1.33 -26.63 5.50
C PRO A 222 -0.45 -25.62 4.78
N VAL A 223 -0.38 -24.38 5.26
CA VAL A 223 0.45 -23.33 4.63
C VAL A 223 1.93 -23.58 4.86
N VAL A 224 2.31 -23.89 6.10
CA VAL A 224 3.73 -24.15 6.39
C VAL A 224 4.20 -25.38 5.62
N SER A 225 3.42 -26.48 5.58
CA SER A 225 3.79 -27.66 4.80
C SER A 225 3.90 -27.37 3.30
N PHE A 226 3.01 -26.55 2.74
CA PHE A 226 3.09 -26.12 1.35
C PHE A 226 4.35 -25.28 1.07
N LEU A 227 4.68 -24.34 1.96
CA LEU A 227 5.90 -23.52 1.82
C LEU A 227 7.17 -24.36 1.94
N GLU A 228 7.20 -25.34 2.87
CA GLU A 228 8.31 -26.29 3.01
C GLU A 228 8.47 -27.18 1.78
N GLU A 229 7.38 -27.72 1.24
CA GLU A 229 7.38 -28.54 0.03
C GLU A 229 7.93 -27.74 -1.16
N ASN A 230 7.44 -26.50 -1.37
CA ASN A 230 7.96 -25.62 -2.42
C ASN A 230 9.45 -25.31 -2.26
N ALA A 231 9.89 -25.06 -1.02
CA ALA A 231 11.30 -24.80 -0.76
C ALA A 231 12.17 -26.04 -1.03
N ARG A 232 11.67 -27.25 -0.69
CA ARG A 232 12.34 -28.52 -1.02
C ARG A 232 12.39 -28.75 -2.50
N ASP A 233 11.34 -28.46 -3.26
CA ASP A 233 11.32 -28.60 -4.71
C ASP A 233 12.35 -27.68 -5.38
N ALA A 234 12.42 -26.41 -4.94
CA ALA A 234 13.42 -25.47 -5.39
C ALA A 234 14.84 -25.95 -5.05
N GLY A 235 15.05 -26.44 -3.83
CA GLY A 235 16.32 -27.02 -3.38
C GLY A 235 16.71 -28.27 -4.19
N THR A 236 15.74 -29.11 -4.54
CA THR A 236 15.96 -30.31 -5.36
C THR A 236 16.35 -29.95 -6.79
N GLN A 237 15.72 -28.95 -7.39
CA GLN A 237 16.11 -28.46 -8.73
C GLN A 237 17.53 -27.89 -8.71
N LEU A 238 17.86 -27.09 -7.69
CA LEU A 238 19.20 -26.55 -7.51
C LEU A 238 20.24 -27.67 -7.31
N ALA A 239 19.90 -28.68 -6.51
CA ALA A 239 20.77 -29.82 -6.26
C ALA A 239 21.06 -30.62 -7.54
N ARG A 240 20.05 -30.87 -8.41
CA ARG A 240 20.22 -31.48 -9.71
C ARG A 240 21.16 -30.70 -10.62
N TYR A 241 20.95 -29.38 -10.66
CA TYR A 241 21.75 -28.46 -11.45
C TYR A 241 23.24 -28.49 -11.03
N ILE A 242 23.53 -28.30 -9.75
CA ILE A 242 24.89 -28.34 -9.20
C ILE A 242 25.49 -29.72 -9.41
N GLY A 243 24.71 -30.78 -9.22
CA GLY A 243 25.14 -32.12 -9.34
C GLY A 243 25.60 -32.49 -10.75
N HIS A 244 24.90 -32.00 -11.77
CA HIS A 244 25.35 -32.17 -13.15
C HIS A 244 26.70 -31.51 -13.43
N ASP A 245 26.91 -30.30 -12.90
CA ASP A 245 28.18 -29.58 -13.02
C ASP A 245 29.33 -30.37 -12.40
N VAL A 246 29.05 -30.93 -11.23
CA VAL A 246 30.04 -31.75 -10.51
C VAL A 246 30.29 -33.10 -11.19
N ALA A 247 29.23 -33.71 -11.73
CA ALA A 247 29.40 -34.97 -12.54
C ALA A 247 30.27 -34.73 -13.77
N HIS A 248 30.10 -33.59 -14.45
CA HIS A 248 30.94 -33.25 -15.60
C HIS A 248 32.43 -33.11 -15.25
N ILE A 249 32.79 -32.64 -14.06
CA ILE A 249 34.16 -32.59 -13.55
C ILE A 249 34.71 -34.04 -13.44
N ASN A 250 33.91 -34.97 -12.96
CA ASN A 250 34.25 -36.37 -12.83
C ASN A 250 34.42 -37.05 -14.19
N ASP A 251 33.54 -36.73 -15.18
CA ASP A 251 33.61 -37.25 -16.55
C ASP A 251 34.90 -36.81 -17.28
N LEU A 252 35.45 -35.66 -16.90
CA LEU A 252 36.75 -35.15 -17.37
C LEU A 252 37.95 -35.87 -16.68
N GLY A 253 37.69 -36.84 -15.82
CA GLY A 253 38.72 -37.58 -15.07
C GLY A 253 39.38 -36.78 -13.94
N LEU A 254 38.82 -35.64 -13.55
CA LEU A 254 39.31 -34.78 -12.47
C LEU A 254 38.64 -35.18 -11.16
N LYS A 255 39.44 -35.37 -10.10
CA LYS A 255 38.89 -35.54 -8.76
C LYS A 255 38.39 -34.20 -8.23
N LEU A 256 37.26 -34.21 -7.56
CA LEU A 256 36.65 -32.99 -6.97
C LEU A 256 37.62 -32.26 -6.03
N ALA A 257 38.47 -33.04 -5.30
CA ALA A 257 39.50 -32.55 -4.40
C ALA A 257 40.58 -31.70 -5.10
N ASP A 258 40.82 -31.95 -6.39
CA ASP A 258 41.89 -31.31 -7.16
C ASP A 258 41.43 -29.99 -7.82
N VAL A 259 40.15 -29.63 -7.67
CA VAL A 259 39.56 -28.40 -8.25
C VAL A 259 39.32 -27.34 -7.17
N PRO A 260 40.26 -26.42 -6.93
CA PRO A 260 40.16 -25.41 -5.83
C PRO A 260 38.97 -24.47 -5.95
N SER A 261 38.45 -24.29 -7.16
CA SER A 261 37.35 -23.36 -7.45
C SER A 261 35.96 -23.88 -7.04
N VAL A 262 35.80 -25.16 -6.70
CA VAL A 262 34.51 -25.75 -6.33
C VAL A 262 33.89 -25.02 -5.14
N ARG A 263 34.67 -24.76 -4.07
CA ARG A 263 34.18 -24.07 -2.90
C ARG A 263 33.73 -22.66 -3.21
N THR A 264 34.51 -21.90 -4.00
CA THR A 264 34.17 -20.55 -4.42
C THR A 264 32.91 -20.54 -5.29
N TYR A 265 32.74 -21.51 -6.15
CA TYR A 265 31.55 -21.71 -6.97
C TYR A 265 30.30 -21.96 -6.11
N LEU A 266 30.37 -22.87 -5.14
CA LEU A 266 29.28 -23.16 -4.23
C LEU A 266 28.92 -21.96 -3.34
N ASP A 267 29.94 -21.22 -2.86
CA ASP A 267 29.74 -20.00 -2.06
C ASP A 267 29.08 -18.90 -2.90
N HIS A 268 29.43 -18.74 -4.16
CA HIS A 268 28.81 -17.78 -5.07
C HIS A 268 27.32 -18.09 -5.29
N ILE A 269 26.97 -19.36 -5.58
CA ILE A 269 25.58 -19.77 -5.73
C ILE A 269 24.79 -19.53 -4.43
N ARG A 270 25.36 -19.91 -3.29
CA ARG A 270 24.73 -19.72 -1.99
C ARG A 270 24.46 -18.24 -1.70
N GLN A 271 25.41 -17.35 -1.99
CA GLN A 271 25.25 -15.91 -1.78
C GLN A 271 24.20 -15.28 -2.71
N SER A 272 24.00 -15.84 -3.90
CA SER A 272 22.98 -15.39 -4.85
C SER A 272 21.56 -15.83 -4.47
N LEU A 273 21.42 -16.78 -3.53
CA LEU A 273 20.13 -17.33 -3.08
C LEU A 273 19.91 -17.10 -1.58
N PRO A 274 19.13 -16.10 -1.19
CA PRO A 274 18.88 -15.78 0.25
C PRO A 274 18.28 -16.95 1.04
N TRP A 275 17.53 -17.85 0.37
CA TRP A 275 16.89 -19.02 0.99
C TRP A 275 17.82 -20.24 1.14
N ALA A 276 18.99 -20.28 0.45
CA ALA A 276 19.96 -21.36 0.55
C ALA A 276 20.95 -21.10 1.70
N GLN A 277 20.82 -21.82 2.80
CA GLN A 277 21.69 -21.68 3.96
C GLN A 277 23.01 -22.44 3.78
N SER A 278 22.97 -23.61 3.13
CA SER A 278 24.15 -24.40 2.85
C SER A 278 24.01 -25.21 1.55
N ILE A 279 25.14 -25.48 0.92
CA ILE A 279 25.23 -26.37 -0.21
C ILE A 279 26.37 -27.34 0.08
N THR A 280 26.08 -28.64 0.13
CA THR A 280 27.05 -29.70 0.39
C THR A 280 27.12 -30.64 -0.80
N VAL A 281 28.30 -30.84 -1.30
CA VAL A 281 28.59 -31.80 -2.40
C VAL A 281 29.52 -32.89 -1.84
N SER A 282 29.13 -34.15 -2.01
CA SER A 282 29.88 -35.28 -1.55
C SER A 282 30.27 -36.16 -2.73
N ASP A 283 31.54 -36.58 -2.81
CA ASP A 283 32.07 -37.48 -3.83
C ASP A 283 32.15 -38.94 -3.29
N ALA A 284 32.24 -39.92 -4.16
CA ALA A 284 32.43 -41.34 -3.84
C ALA A 284 33.65 -41.63 -2.96
N GLY A 285 34.65 -40.78 -3.09
CA GLY A 285 35.87 -40.87 -2.29
C GLY A 285 35.73 -40.38 -0.84
N GLY A 286 34.51 -39.97 -0.43
CA GLY A 286 34.26 -39.41 0.89
C GLY A 286 34.66 -37.92 1.06
N THR A 287 35.09 -37.28 -0.04
CA THR A 287 35.44 -35.86 -0.02
C THR A 287 34.15 -35.03 0.01
N THR A 288 33.99 -34.17 1.00
CA THR A 288 32.81 -33.29 1.12
C THR A 288 33.24 -31.84 1.04
N PHE A 289 32.57 -31.08 0.17
CA PHE A 289 32.70 -29.65 0.09
C PHE A 289 31.39 -29.00 0.59
N THR A 290 31.48 -28.14 1.60
CA THR A 290 30.33 -27.45 2.15
C THR A 290 30.52 -25.95 2.08
N ALA A 291 29.57 -25.25 1.48
CA ALA A 291 29.43 -23.82 1.55
C ALA A 291 28.30 -23.49 2.53
N GLY A 292 28.55 -22.68 3.55
CA GLY A 292 27.59 -22.32 4.57
C GLY A 292 27.52 -23.31 5.76
N ASN A 293 26.41 -23.21 6.55
CA ASN A 293 26.22 -24.05 7.74
C ASN A 293 25.38 -25.29 7.40
N PRO A 294 25.94 -26.50 7.46
CA PRO A 294 25.27 -27.73 7.05
C PRO A 294 24.17 -28.21 8.03
N ARG A 295 24.08 -27.62 9.22
CA ARG A 295 23.10 -28.02 10.25
C ARG A 295 21.78 -27.31 10.05
N THR A 296 21.07 -27.65 8.97
CA THR A 296 19.72 -27.14 8.67
C THR A 296 18.70 -28.26 8.83
N PRO A 297 17.55 -28.03 9.49
CA PRO A 297 16.51 -29.04 9.61
C PRO A 297 15.80 -29.31 8.29
N LEU A 298 15.74 -28.33 7.39
CA LEU A 298 15.12 -28.46 6.09
C LEU A 298 16.20 -28.66 5.03
N GLN A 299 16.22 -29.85 4.41
CA GLN A 299 17.20 -30.23 3.41
C GLN A 299 16.51 -30.80 2.17
N ALA A 300 17.07 -30.51 1.00
CA ALA A 300 16.72 -31.12 -0.26
C ALA A 300 17.98 -31.73 -0.88
N GLY A 301 17.93 -32.96 -1.33
CA GLY A 301 19.12 -33.62 -1.89
C GLY A 301 18.74 -34.59 -3.00
N VAL A 302 19.65 -34.77 -3.93
CA VAL A 302 19.51 -35.73 -5.05
C VAL A 302 20.78 -36.55 -5.16
N PRO A 303 20.70 -37.92 -5.15
CA PRO A 303 21.74 -38.73 -5.69
C PRO A 303 21.72 -38.58 -7.22
N LEU A 304 22.86 -38.32 -7.84
CA LEU A 304 22.91 -38.01 -9.28
C LEU A 304 22.62 -39.20 -10.20
N SER A 305 22.92 -40.41 -9.79
CA SER A 305 22.59 -41.68 -10.48
C SER A 305 22.71 -42.81 -9.48
N ALA A 306 22.03 -43.96 -9.75
CA ALA A 306 22.23 -45.18 -8.98
C ALA A 306 23.70 -45.69 -9.05
N ASP A 307 24.41 -45.29 -10.10
CA ASP A 307 25.82 -45.66 -10.35
C ASP A 307 26.80 -44.50 -10.09
N SER A 308 26.31 -43.26 -9.82
CA SER A 308 27.20 -42.12 -9.56
C SER A 308 27.26 -41.85 -8.05
N PRO A 309 28.45 -41.86 -7.50
CA PRO A 309 28.64 -41.69 -6.05
C PRO A 309 28.54 -40.26 -5.54
N VAL A 310 28.20 -39.31 -6.40
CA VAL A 310 28.09 -37.91 -6.03
C VAL A 310 26.68 -37.58 -5.49
N SER A 311 26.60 -37.02 -4.32
CA SER A 311 25.36 -36.51 -3.76
C SER A 311 25.47 -35.01 -3.53
N VAL A 312 24.41 -34.29 -3.87
CA VAL A 312 24.29 -32.84 -3.57
C VAL A 312 23.15 -32.63 -2.60
N ILE A 313 23.42 -31.96 -1.50
CA ILE A 313 22.44 -31.61 -0.49
C ILE A 313 22.41 -30.08 -0.36
N VAL A 314 21.23 -29.50 -0.52
CA VAL A 314 20.97 -28.07 -0.30
C VAL A 314 20.24 -27.92 1.02
N GLY A 315 20.85 -27.23 1.95
CA GLY A 315 20.21 -26.83 3.19
C GLY A 315 19.44 -25.53 3.00
N ILE A 316 18.17 -25.55 3.37
CA ILE A 316 17.23 -24.44 3.19
C ILE A 316 17.11 -23.68 4.51
N ASP A 317 17.12 -22.36 4.43
CA ASP A 317 16.89 -21.52 5.59
C ASP A 317 15.41 -21.55 6.00
N GLU A 318 15.14 -22.18 7.14
CA GLU A 318 13.80 -22.27 7.70
C GLU A 318 13.19 -20.88 8.00
N SER A 319 14.03 -19.87 8.23
CA SER A 319 13.58 -18.51 8.51
C SER A 319 12.77 -17.93 7.34
N THR A 320 13.09 -18.30 6.09
CA THR A 320 12.35 -17.83 4.89
C THR A 320 10.91 -18.36 4.84
N VAL A 321 10.70 -19.61 5.27
CA VAL A 321 9.36 -20.21 5.40
C VAL A 321 8.56 -19.47 6.47
N TRP A 322 9.18 -19.22 7.62
CA TRP A 322 8.54 -18.50 8.72
C TRP A 322 8.29 -17.03 8.40
N GLU A 323 9.15 -16.37 7.62
CA GLU A 323 8.93 -15.00 7.15
C GLU A 323 7.73 -14.91 6.21
N ALA A 324 7.60 -15.85 5.27
CA ALA A 324 6.44 -15.92 4.40
C ALA A 324 5.15 -16.17 5.19
N PHE A 325 5.16 -17.10 6.16
CA PHE A 325 4.02 -17.34 7.03
C PHE A 325 3.68 -16.12 7.89
N ARG A 326 4.68 -15.44 8.46
CA ARG A 326 4.51 -14.22 9.26
C ARG A 326 3.89 -13.09 8.43
N SER A 327 4.24 -12.97 7.16
CA SER A 327 3.59 -12.02 6.25
C SER A 327 2.09 -12.29 6.13
N ILE A 328 1.69 -13.56 5.97
CA ILE A 328 0.28 -13.97 5.93
C ILE A 328 -0.45 -13.63 7.24
N VAL A 329 0.20 -13.84 8.39
CA VAL A 329 -0.36 -13.46 9.69
C VAL A 329 -0.59 -11.95 9.77
N TYR A 330 0.37 -11.14 9.34
CA TYR A 330 0.22 -9.68 9.34
C TYR A 330 -0.88 -9.20 8.39
N ASP A 331 -1.02 -9.81 7.22
CA ASP A 331 -2.10 -9.51 6.29
C ASP A 331 -3.46 -9.83 6.91
N THR A 332 -3.57 -10.97 7.59
CA THR A 332 -4.79 -11.37 8.31
C THR A 332 -5.15 -10.38 9.40
N LEU A 333 -4.19 -9.98 10.22
CA LEU A 333 -4.41 -8.98 11.28
C LEU A 333 -4.87 -7.64 10.70
N THR A 334 -4.29 -7.23 9.58
CA THR A 334 -4.68 -6.01 8.88
C THR A 334 -6.12 -6.07 8.41
N ILE A 335 -6.51 -7.17 7.74
CA ILE A 335 -7.89 -7.38 7.26
C ILE A 335 -8.87 -7.47 8.44
N MET A 336 -8.47 -8.12 9.53
CA MET A 336 -9.29 -8.21 10.75
C MET A 336 -9.60 -6.82 11.32
N ILE A 337 -8.61 -5.94 11.41
CA ILE A 337 -8.79 -4.56 11.88
C ILE A 337 -9.72 -3.79 10.93
N ILE A 338 -9.51 -3.90 9.61
CA ILE A 338 -10.35 -3.28 8.59
C ILE A 338 -11.80 -3.78 8.71
N ALA A 339 -12.02 -5.09 8.79
CA ALA A 339 -13.36 -5.68 8.90
C ALA A 339 -14.05 -5.29 10.20
N MET A 340 -13.30 -5.19 11.31
CA MET A 340 -13.83 -4.68 12.58
C MET A 340 -14.31 -3.24 12.46
N LEU A 341 -13.54 -2.37 11.80
CA LEU A 341 -13.92 -0.99 11.57
C LEU A 341 -15.13 -0.88 10.64
N PHE A 342 -15.18 -1.68 9.57
CA PHE A 342 -16.37 -1.76 8.71
C PHE A 342 -17.63 -2.14 9.50
N MET A 343 -17.54 -3.16 10.36
CA MET A 343 -18.64 -3.55 11.23
C MET A 343 -19.09 -2.42 12.14
N LEU A 344 -18.14 -1.70 12.74
CA LEU A 344 -18.43 -0.58 13.66
C LEU A 344 -19.06 0.62 12.94
N GLU A 345 -18.64 0.91 11.70
CA GLU A 345 -19.11 2.04 10.92
C GLU A 345 -20.47 1.77 10.23
N LEU A 346 -20.72 0.53 9.78
CA LEU A 346 -21.96 0.20 9.07
C LEU A 346 -23.14 -0.10 9.99
N VAL A 347 -22.91 -0.44 11.27
CA VAL A 347 -23.97 -0.70 12.25
C VAL A 347 -24.95 0.46 12.45
N PRO A 348 -24.50 1.74 12.50
CA PRO A 348 -25.41 2.87 12.62
C PRO A 348 -26.41 3.00 11.45
N LEU A 349 -26.05 2.55 10.22
CA LEU A 349 -26.97 2.54 9.08
C LEU A 349 -28.21 1.66 9.33
N GLN A 350 -28.05 0.60 10.11
CA GLN A 350 -29.10 -0.37 10.38
C GLN A 350 -30.12 0.14 11.41
N GLY A 351 -29.71 1.08 12.28
CA GLY A 351 -30.59 1.74 13.26
C GLY A 351 -31.49 2.83 12.65
N VAL A 352 -31.11 3.38 11.50
CA VAL A 352 -31.87 4.43 10.81
C VAL A 352 -33.21 3.93 10.27
N GLY A 353 -33.35 2.63 10.02
CA GLY A 353 -34.65 2.03 9.66
C GLY A 353 -35.62 1.81 10.83
N GLN A 354 -35.24 2.13 12.08
CA GLN A 354 -36.09 1.99 13.27
C GLN A 354 -36.81 3.28 13.69
N ALA A 355 -36.26 4.42 13.38
CA ALA A 355 -37.01 5.66 13.48
C ALA A 355 -38.00 5.64 12.32
N ALA A 356 -39.28 5.31 12.62
CA ALA A 356 -40.45 5.19 11.77
C ALA A 356 -40.16 5.34 10.26
N ALA A 357 -40.67 4.43 9.44
CA ALA A 357 -40.63 4.62 7.98
C ALA A 357 -40.87 6.11 7.74
N PRO A 358 -39.92 6.87 7.16
CA PRO A 358 -40.10 8.31 7.04
C PRO A 358 -41.41 8.51 6.34
N SER A 359 -42.37 9.13 7.00
CA SER A 359 -43.53 9.68 6.34
C SER A 359 -42.97 10.43 5.15
N ALA A 360 -43.55 10.21 3.96
CA ALA A 360 -43.08 10.83 2.74
C ALA A 360 -42.82 12.32 2.99
N GLY A 361 -41.53 12.76 3.02
CA GLY A 361 -41.11 14.12 3.33
C GLY A 361 -40.33 14.33 4.64
N ALA A 362 -40.08 13.34 5.48
CA ALA A 362 -39.23 13.52 6.66
C ALA A 362 -37.75 13.67 6.28
N PRO A 363 -37.01 14.67 6.82
CA PRO A 363 -35.60 14.89 6.51
C PRO A 363 -34.74 13.73 6.96
N LEU A 364 -33.70 13.42 6.17
CA LEU A 364 -32.74 12.35 6.50
C LEU A 364 -31.96 12.66 7.79
N PRO A 365 -31.74 11.70 8.67
CA PRO A 365 -30.98 11.94 9.90
C PRO A 365 -29.49 12.21 9.58
N PRO A 366 -28.85 13.24 10.20
CA PRO A 366 -27.47 13.64 9.93
C PRO A 366 -26.45 12.48 10.07
N ARG A 367 -26.76 11.54 10.95
CA ARG A 367 -25.89 10.37 11.25
C ARG A 367 -25.68 9.41 10.09
N ILE A 368 -26.53 9.47 9.03
CA ILE A 368 -26.39 8.62 7.86
C ILE A 368 -25.16 8.99 7.00
N MET A 369 -24.71 10.24 7.08
CA MET A 369 -23.59 10.71 6.28
C MET A 369 -22.25 10.11 6.72
N ARG A 370 -22.08 9.77 8.00
CA ARG A 370 -20.86 9.16 8.52
C ARG A 370 -20.46 7.86 7.79
N PRO A 371 -21.30 6.82 7.69
CA PRO A 371 -20.95 5.61 6.95
C PRO A 371 -20.87 5.84 5.42
N ILE A 372 -21.61 6.81 4.87
CA ILE A 372 -21.49 7.16 3.45
C ILE A 372 -20.10 7.73 3.17
N ILE A 373 -19.66 8.71 3.96
CA ILE A 373 -18.33 9.30 3.78
C ILE A 373 -17.22 8.29 4.08
N PHE A 374 -17.42 7.40 5.05
CA PHE A 374 -16.51 6.28 5.31
C PHE A 374 -16.30 5.42 4.07
N LEU A 375 -17.38 4.99 3.40
CA LEU A 375 -17.28 4.17 2.18
C LEU A 375 -16.63 4.92 1.02
N CYS A 376 -16.98 6.20 0.84
CA CYS A 376 -16.36 7.03 -0.18
C CYS A 376 -14.86 7.20 0.07
N MET A 377 -14.46 7.54 1.30
CA MET A 377 -13.04 7.70 1.66
C MET A 377 -12.28 6.37 1.57
N PHE A 378 -12.89 5.26 1.96
CA PHE A 378 -12.29 3.94 1.76
C PHE A 378 -11.91 3.69 0.29
N ALA A 379 -12.80 4.02 -0.64
CA ALA A 379 -12.53 3.85 -2.06
C ALA A 379 -11.52 4.89 -2.60
N ILE A 380 -11.62 6.18 -2.20
CA ILE A 380 -10.72 7.26 -2.64
C ILE A 380 -9.29 7.00 -2.22
N ASP A 381 -9.10 6.65 -0.94
CA ASP A 381 -7.78 6.59 -0.30
C ASP A 381 -7.12 5.21 -0.42
N LEU A 382 -7.69 4.29 -1.20
CA LEU A 382 -7.10 2.99 -1.49
C LEU A 382 -5.67 3.13 -2.07
N PRO A 383 -5.38 4.03 -3.01
CA PRO A 383 -4.03 4.25 -3.51
C PRO A 383 -3.13 5.14 -2.63
N ALA A 384 -3.62 5.72 -1.54
CA ALA A 384 -2.93 6.77 -0.79
C ALA A 384 -1.51 6.36 -0.31
N SER A 385 -1.29 5.08 0.03
CA SER A 385 -0.01 4.58 0.53
C SER A 385 1.07 4.39 -0.55
N PHE A 386 0.71 4.44 -1.85
CA PHE A 386 1.64 4.15 -2.94
C PHE A 386 1.54 5.10 -4.15
N ILE A 387 0.85 6.24 -4.02
CA ILE A 387 0.79 7.25 -5.09
C ILE A 387 2.19 7.66 -5.59
N PRO A 388 3.16 8.01 -4.72
CA PRO A 388 4.50 8.37 -5.18
C PRO A 388 5.30 7.17 -5.72
N LEU A 389 4.96 5.94 -5.33
CA LEU A 389 5.63 4.74 -5.82
C LEU A 389 5.17 4.37 -7.23
N ARG A 390 3.90 4.64 -7.56
CA ARG A 390 3.38 4.38 -8.91
C ARG A 390 4.03 5.26 -9.97
N ILE A 391 4.26 6.56 -9.69
CA ILE A 391 4.95 7.44 -10.64
C ILE A 391 6.44 7.09 -10.74
N ALA A 392 7.05 6.53 -9.68
CA ALA A 392 8.43 6.07 -9.71
C ALA A 392 8.67 4.90 -10.68
N GLU A 393 7.60 4.17 -11.08
CA GLU A 393 7.66 3.15 -12.16
C GLU A 393 7.59 3.75 -13.57
N MET A 394 7.36 5.05 -13.71
CA MET A 394 7.20 5.76 -14.98
C MET A 394 8.46 6.56 -15.30
N ASP A 395 8.51 7.15 -16.51
CA ASP A 395 9.58 8.08 -16.86
C ASP A 395 9.49 9.35 -15.99
N LEU A 396 10.54 9.61 -15.22
CA LEU A 396 10.67 10.79 -14.35
C LEU A 396 11.30 11.99 -15.04
N GLY A 397 11.58 11.90 -16.34
CA GLY A 397 12.20 12.97 -17.15
C GLY A 397 11.27 14.14 -17.48
N LEU A 398 10.34 14.52 -16.59
CA LEU A 398 9.35 15.56 -16.83
C LEU A 398 9.93 16.97 -16.69
N LEU A 399 9.91 17.75 -17.79
CA LEU A 399 10.28 19.18 -17.82
C LEU A 399 11.67 19.50 -17.24
N GLY A 400 12.60 18.56 -17.17
CA GLY A 400 13.91 18.76 -16.55
C GLY A 400 13.89 18.93 -15.03
N LEU A 401 12.79 18.57 -14.37
CA LEU A 401 12.69 18.61 -12.91
C LEU A 401 13.45 17.43 -12.27
N PRO A 402 13.97 17.60 -11.05
CA PRO A 402 14.55 16.49 -10.30
C PRO A 402 13.55 15.35 -10.07
N PRO A 403 14.00 14.07 -10.12
CA PRO A 403 13.11 12.91 -9.92
C PRO A 403 12.29 12.96 -8.62
N ASP A 404 12.92 13.41 -7.52
CA ASP A 404 12.23 13.54 -6.22
C ASP A 404 11.10 14.57 -6.25
N VAL A 405 11.22 15.63 -7.05
CA VAL A 405 10.16 16.62 -7.27
C VAL A 405 9.03 16.00 -8.08
N VAL A 406 9.37 15.29 -9.17
CA VAL A 406 8.37 14.63 -10.04
C VAL A 406 7.55 13.60 -9.25
N MET A 407 8.18 12.83 -8.35
CA MET A 407 7.48 11.89 -7.46
C MET A 407 6.51 12.58 -6.49
N GLY A 408 6.74 13.83 -6.12
CA GLY A 408 5.86 14.62 -5.27
C GLY A 408 4.66 15.25 -5.99
N LEU A 409 4.78 15.47 -7.33
CA LEU A 409 3.76 16.20 -8.12
C LEU A 409 2.35 15.58 -8.06
N PRO A 410 2.15 14.25 -8.14
CA PRO A 410 0.80 13.65 -8.10
C PRO A 410 0.03 14.03 -6.84
N LEU A 411 0.68 13.95 -5.68
CA LEU A 411 0.07 14.33 -4.39
C LEU A 411 -0.19 15.83 -4.30
N SER A 412 0.76 16.64 -4.73
CA SER A 412 0.63 18.10 -4.72
C SER A 412 -0.50 18.57 -5.63
N PHE A 413 -0.59 18.00 -6.83
CA PHE A 413 -1.64 18.35 -7.79
C PHE A 413 -3.01 17.85 -7.35
N GLU A 414 -3.07 16.66 -6.73
CA GLU A 414 -4.28 16.12 -6.13
C GLU A 414 -4.79 17.04 -5.01
N MET A 415 -3.95 17.46 -4.05
CA MET A 415 -4.35 18.34 -2.97
C MET A 415 -4.75 19.74 -3.46
N CYS A 416 -4.09 20.25 -4.50
CA CYS A 416 -4.50 21.47 -5.21
C CYS A 416 -5.92 21.33 -5.77
N ALA A 417 -6.17 20.24 -6.48
CA ALA A 417 -7.46 19.96 -7.10
C ALA A 417 -8.57 19.73 -6.05
N VAL A 418 -8.26 19.12 -4.91
CA VAL A 418 -9.18 19.01 -3.76
C VAL A 418 -9.61 20.42 -3.30
N GLY A 419 -8.66 21.34 -3.13
CA GLY A 419 -8.95 22.72 -2.75
C GLY A 419 -9.83 23.43 -3.78
N ILE A 420 -9.54 23.31 -5.06
CA ILE A 420 -10.35 23.88 -6.15
C ILE A 420 -11.76 23.25 -6.17
N GLY A 421 -11.86 21.92 -5.97
CA GLY A 421 -13.12 21.20 -5.90
C GLY A 421 -14.01 21.69 -4.76
N ILE A 422 -13.45 21.97 -3.58
CA ILE A 422 -14.16 22.54 -2.44
C ILE A 422 -14.64 23.97 -2.77
N LEU A 423 -13.78 24.81 -3.35
CA LEU A 423 -14.14 26.19 -3.73
C LEU A 423 -15.27 26.22 -4.75
N ILE A 424 -15.13 25.52 -5.87
CA ILE A 424 -16.16 25.48 -6.94
C ILE A 424 -17.43 24.81 -6.41
N GLY A 425 -17.29 23.71 -5.68
CA GLY A 425 -18.40 22.99 -5.07
C GLY A 425 -19.18 23.87 -4.08
N SER A 426 -18.51 24.78 -3.38
CA SER A 426 -19.18 25.72 -2.46
C SER A 426 -20.19 26.62 -3.16
N PHE A 427 -19.85 27.16 -4.34
CA PHE A 427 -20.79 27.94 -5.15
C PHE A 427 -21.89 27.04 -5.75
N TRP A 428 -21.53 25.84 -6.17
CA TRP A 428 -22.47 24.89 -6.76
C TRP A 428 -23.48 24.39 -5.71
N SER A 429 -23.04 24.07 -4.50
CA SER A 429 -23.90 23.57 -3.42
C SER A 429 -25.02 24.55 -3.03
N GLN A 430 -24.78 25.86 -3.14
CA GLN A 430 -25.79 26.88 -2.86
C GLN A 430 -27.02 26.78 -3.80
N LYS A 431 -26.78 26.38 -5.06
CA LYS A 431 -27.86 26.26 -6.06
C LYS A 431 -28.49 24.88 -6.09
N SER A 432 -27.69 23.83 -5.99
CA SER A 432 -28.10 22.45 -6.29
C SER A 432 -28.08 21.52 -5.07
N GLY A 433 -27.61 21.99 -3.91
CA GLY A 433 -27.50 21.20 -2.70
C GLY A 433 -26.33 20.22 -2.70
N TRP A 434 -26.34 19.33 -1.76
CA TRP A 434 -25.23 18.37 -1.50
C TRP A 434 -25.23 17.16 -2.43
N ARG A 435 -26.39 16.67 -2.84
CA ARG A 435 -26.54 15.41 -3.58
C ARG A 435 -25.84 15.38 -4.94
N PRO A 436 -25.97 16.39 -5.82
CA PRO A 436 -25.22 16.43 -7.08
C PRO A 436 -23.71 16.45 -6.88
N LEU A 437 -23.21 17.17 -5.86
CA LEU A 437 -21.78 17.21 -5.55
C LEU A 437 -21.24 15.82 -5.20
N LEU A 438 -21.98 15.07 -4.38
CA LEU A 438 -21.62 13.71 -3.98
C LEU A 438 -21.53 12.77 -5.19
N LEU A 439 -22.53 12.81 -6.06
CA LEU A 439 -22.61 11.91 -7.23
C LEU A 439 -21.58 12.24 -8.32
N TRP A 440 -21.42 13.53 -8.65
CA TRP A 440 -20.41 13.97 -9.60
C TRP A 440 -18.99 13.76 -9.05
N GLY A 441 -18.81 13.99 -7.75
CA GLY A 441 -17.56 13.67 -7.06
C GLY A 441 -17.22 12.19 -7.18
N ALA A 442 -18.16 11.30 -6.92
CA ALA A 442 -17.97 9.86 -7.05
C ALA A 442 -17.61 9.44 -8.50
N LEU A 443 -18.27 10.02 -9.50
CA LEU A 443 -17.97 9.77 -10.90
C LEU A 443 -16.54 10.21 -11.27
N LEU A 444 -16.15 11.42 -10.86
CA LEU A 444 -14.82 11.97 -11.17
C LEU A 444 -13.70 11.19 -10.48
N VAL A 445 -13.89 10.75 -9.23
CA VAL A 445 -12.96 9.87 -8.55
C VAL A 445 -12.82 8.53 -9.28
N ALA A 446 -13.95 7.92 -9.67
CA ALA A 446 -13.93 6.65 -10.40
C ALA A 446 -13.15 6.79 -11.72
N LEU A 447 -13.46 7.82 -12.53
CA LEU A 447 -12.78 8.07 -13.79
C LEU A 447 -11.29 8.40 -13.60
N GLY A 448 -10.96 9.23 -12.60
CA GLY A 448 -9.58 9.58 -12.27
C GLY A 448 -8.76 8.36 -11.86
N ASN A 449 -9.34 7.44 -11.08
CA ASN A 449 -8.67 6.21 -10.67
C ASN A 449 -8.56 5.19 -11.82
N VAL A 450 -9.56 5.07 -12.73
CA VAL A 450 -9.41 4.29 -13.97
C VAL A 450 -8.22 4.82 -14.77
N ALA A 451 -8.18 6.13 -15.00
CA ALA A 451 -7.09 6.76 -15.74
C ALA A 451 -5.74 6.50 -15.04
N SER A 452 -5.64 6.70 -13.71
CA SER A 452 -4.42 6.46 -12.94
C SER A 452 -3.91 5.00 -13.04
N GLY A 453 -4.82 4.03 -13.16
CA GLY A 453 -4.47 2.62 -13.32
C GLY A 453 -3.97 2.26 -14.72
N LEU A 454 -4.51 2.89 -15.76
CA LEU A 454 -4.24 2.52 -17.16
C LEU A 454 -3.09 3.31 -17.80
N VAL A 455 -2.80 4.52 -17.28
CA VAL A 455 -1.81 5.41 -17.88
C VAL A 455 -0.39 4.97 -17.51
N SER A 456 0.53 5.09 -18.48
CA SER A 456 1.98 4.83 -18.33
C SER A 456 2.84 6.09 -18.41
N ASP A 457 2.24 7.24 -18.75
CA ASP A 457 2.93 8.53 -18.85
C ASP A 457 2.79 9.33 -17.57
N SER A 458 3.89 9.93 -17.08
CA SER A 458 3.95 10.67 -15.82
C SER A 458 3.03 11.90 -15.80
N LEU A 459 2.96 12.65 -16.90
CA LEU A 459 2.11 13.84 -16.97
C LEU A 459 0.63 13.46 -16.92
N ALA A 460 0.24 12.45 -17.71
CA ALA A 460 -1.14 11.96 -17.73
C ALA A 460 -1.53 11.36 -16.35
N TYR A 461 -0.60 10.71 -15.65
CA TYR A 461 -0.82 10.23 -14.29
C TYR A 461 -1.07 11.40 -13.31
N ILE A 462 -0.25 12.46 -13.33
CA ILE A 462 -0.43 13.65 -12.50
C ILE A 462 -1.81 14.28 -12.75
N LEU A 463 -2.19 14.44 -14.04
CA LEU A 463 -3.49 15.01 -14.41
C LEU A 463 -4.66 14.13 -13.93
N SER A 464 -4.54 12.81 -14.04
CA SER A 464 -5.56 11.86 -13.57
C SER A 464 -5.76 11.96 -12.05
N ARG A 465 -4.67 12.14 -11.28
CA ARG A 465 -4.74 12.40 -9.83
C ARG A 465 -5.45 13.72 -9.53
N GLY A 466 -5.22 14.76 -10.34
CA GLY A 466 -5.97 16.01 -10.24
C GLY A 466 -7.47 15.81 -10.44
N GLY A 467 -7.88 15.01 -11.42
CA GLY A 467 -9.30 14.66 -11.63
C GLY A 467 -9.92 13.94 -10.44
N ALA A 468 -9.22 12.96 -9.88
CA ALA A 468 -9.64 12.26 -8.68
C ALA A 468 -9.70 13.20 -7.46
N GLY A 469 -8.69 14.07 -7.29
CA GLY A 469 -8.65 15.06 -6.21
C GLY A 469 -9.79 16.07 -6.28
N PHE A 470 -10.13 16.55 -7.47
CA PHE A 470 -11.28 17.44 -7.64
C PHE A 470 -12.59 16.76 -7.20
N GLY A 471 -12.79 15.49 -7.60
CA GLY A 471 -13.92 14.68 -7.16
C GLY A 471 -13.94 14.47 -5.65
N TYR A 472 -12.78 14.22 -5.04
CA TYR A 472 -12.61 14.13 -3.58
C TYR A 472 -13.08 15.42 -2.90
N GLY A 473 -12.66 16.60 -3.39
CA GLY A 473 -13.09 17.89 -2.87
C GLY A 473 -14.61 18.07 -2.85
N LEU A 474 -15.28 17.65 -3.95
CA LEU A 474 -16.73 17.68 -4.04
C LEU A 474 -17.42 16.76 -3.03
N ILE A 475 -16.93 15.52 -2.85
CA ILE A 475 -17.48 14.55 -1.88
C ILE A 475 -17.33 15.06 -0.45
N ASN A 476 -16.15 15.56 -0.11
CA ASN A 476 -15.87 16.11 1.24
C ASN A 476 -16.83 17.28 1.56
N LEU A 477 -16.97 18.20 0.63
CA LEU A 477 -17.88 19.33 0.79
C LEU A 477 -19.35 18.88 0.86
N ALA A 478 -19.76 17.92 0.01
CA ALA A 478 -21.12 17.37 0.04
C ALA A 478 -21.49 16.82 1.41
N GLY A 479 -20.56 16.08 2.05
CA GLY A 479 -20.74 15.57 3.41
C GLY A 479 -20.93 16.67 4.43
N GLN A 480 -20.11 17.73 4.38
CA GLN A 480 -20.20 18.87 5.29
C GLN A 480 -21.52 19.65 5.09
N VAL A 481 -21.90 19.95 3.84
CA VAL A 481 -23.15 20.65 3.50
C VAL A 481 -24.36 19.84 3.98
N PHE A 482 -24.37 18.52 3.77
CA PHE A 482 -25.44 17.66 4.25
C PHE A 482 -25.58 17.75 5.79
N VAL A 483 -24.49 17.57 6.51
CA VAL A 483 -24.51 17.59 7.99
C VAL A 483 -24.96 18.97 8.51
N VAL A 484 -24.48 20.04 7.90
CA VAL A 484 -24.86 21.41 8.33
C VAL A 484 -26.34 21.67 8.09
N SER A 485 -26.89 21.26 6.92
CA SER A 485 -28.30 21.52 6.57
C SER A 485 -29.31 20.63 7.31
N HIS A 486 -28.87 19.43 7.78
CA HIS A 486 -29.76 18.50 8.48
C HIS A 486 -29.55 18.43 9.97
N SER A 487 -28.68 19.29 10.55
CA SER A 487 -28.39 19.33 11.97
C SER A 487 -28.95 20.60 12.61
N SER A 488 -29.62 20.45 13.77
CA SER A 488 -29.93 21.63 14.62
C SER A 488 -28.62 22.28 15.08
N PRO A 489 -28.64 23.60 15.34
CA PRO A 489 -27.46 24.37 15.77
C PRO A 489 -26.71 23.74 16.96
N GLU A 490 -27.47 23.16 17.92
CA GLU A 490 -26.94 22.54 19.14
C GLU A 490 -26.17 21.25 18.89
N HIS A 491 -26.56 20.47 17.87
CA HIS A 491 -25.95 19.16 17.55
C HIS A 491 -24.97 19.19 16.34
N ARG A 492 -24.87 20.37 15.67
CA ARG A 492 -24.06 20.52 14.43
C ARG A 492 -22.60 20.16 14.63
N ALA A 493 -21.99 20.65 15.71
CA ALA A 493 -20.57 20.35 16.01
C ALA A 493 -20.32 18.86 16.24
N GLY A 494 -21.20 18.22 17.02
CA GLY A 494 -21.09 16.76 17.26
C GLY A 494 -21.26 15.91 15.99
N ASN A 495 -22.18 16.29 15.11
CA ASN A 495 -22.41 15.59 13.84
C ASN A 495 -21.27 15.83 12.84
N LEU A 496 -20.66 17.02 12.80
CA LEU A 496 -19.44 17.28 12.01
C LEU A 496 -18.25 16.48 12.52
N SER A 497 -18.07 16.39 13.84
CA SER A 497 -17.03 15.54 14.43
C SER A 497 -17.23 14.07 14.08
N ALA A 498 -18.47 13.59 14.05
CA ALA A 498 -18.79 12.23 13.63
C ALA A 498 -18.48 11.99 12.13
N LEU A 499 -18.74 13.00 11.27
CA LEU A 499 -18.37 12.97 9.85
C LEU A 499 -16.87 12.84 9.67
N VAL A 500 -16.08 13.67 10.38
CA VAL A 500 -14.61 13.65 10.33
C VAL A 500 -14.06 12.31 10.81
N ALA A 501 -14.64 11.71 11.86
CA ALA A 501 -14.25 10.39 12.32
C ALA A 501 -14.50 9.29 11.24
N GLY A 502 -15.63 9.39 10.52
CA GLY A 502 -15.90 8.50 9.37
C GLY A 502 -14.90 8.69 8.23
N LEU A 503 -14.51 9.93 7.94
CA LEU A 503 -13.51 10.27 6.94
C LEU A 503 -12.15 9.60 7.27
N TYR A 504 -11.63 9.79 8.49
CA TYR A 504 -10.36 9.17 8.90
C TYR A 504 -10.44 7.65 8.96
N ALA A 505 -11.56 7.08 9.39
CA ALA A 505 -11.73 5.63 9.37
C ALA A 505 -11.72 5.06 7.95
N GLY A 506 -12.33 5.74 6.98
CA GLY A 506 -12.29 5.38 5.57
C GLY A 506 -10.89 5.48 4.98
N PHE A 507 -10.21 6.60 5.19
CA PHE A 507 -8.80 6.81 4.79
C PHE A 507 -7.90 5.68 5.30
N LEU A 508 -8.01 5.36 6.56
CA LEU A 508 -7.29 4.29 7.22
C LEU A 508 -7.46 2.94 6.54
N CYS A 509 -8.72 2.50 6.47
CA CYS A 509 -9.06 1.20 5.92
C CYS A 509 -8.66 1.12 4.44
N GLY A 510 -8.90 2.21 3.69
CA GLY A 510 -8.57 2.32 2.28
C GLY A 510 -7.07 2.17 2.03
N SER A 511 -6.24 2.98 2.67
CA SER A 511 -4.79 2.97 2.46
C SER A 511 -4.14 1.65 2.85
N ALA A 512 -4.57 1.03 3.95
CA ALA A 512 -4.07 -0.28 4.38
C ALA A 512 -4.50 -1.40 3.42
N PHE A 513 -5.76 -1.39 2.98
CA PHE A 513 -6.30 -2.37 2.04
C PHE A 513 -5.68 -2.23 0.65
N GLY A 514 -5.49 -0.99 0.20
CA GLY A 514 -4.83 -0.70 -1.08
C GLY A 514 -3.39 -1.17 -1.11
N GLY A 515 -2.65 -1.00 -0.01
CA GLY A 515 -1.31 -1.55 0.14
C GLY A 515 -1.27 -3.08 -0.01
N LEU A 516 -2.25 -3.80 0.56
CA LEU A 516 -2.38 -5.25 0.40
C LEU A 516 -2.66 -5.65 -1.06
N ILE A 517 -3.56 -4.94 -1.75
CA ILE A 517 -3.85 -5.19 -3.17
C ILE A 517 -2.62 -4.88 -4.03
N ALA A 518 -1.96 -3.74 -3.78
CA ALA A 518 -0.79 -3.33 -4.53
C ALA A 518 0.37 -4.32 -4.40
N ASP A 519 0.59 -4.88 -3.21
CA ASP A 519 1.64 -5.88 -2.96
C ASP A 519 1.41 -7.20 -3.70
N ASN A 520 0.14 -7.64 -3.80
CA ASN A 520 -0.21 -8.93 -4.38
C ASN A 520 -0.59 -8.86 -5.87
N LEU A 521 -1.25 -7.78 -6.30
CA LEU A 521 -1.83 -7.63 -7.64
C LEU A 521 -1.25 -6.45 -8.43
N GLY A 522 -0.33 -5.69 -7.82
CA GLY A 522 0.29 -4.51 -8.42
C GLY A 522 -0.52 -3.22 -8.29
N TYR A 523 0.12 -2.07 -8.50
CA TYR A 523 -0.47 -0.75 -8.31
C TYR A 523 -1.65 -0.47 -9.25
N ALA A 524 -1.54 -0.85 -10.52
CA ALA A 524 -2.62 -0.65 -11.49
C ALA A 524 -3.93 -1.32 -11.07
N SER A 525 -3.86 -2.56 -10.58
CA SER A 525 -5.01 -3.31 -10.08
C SER A 525 -5.66 -2.62 -8.88
N ALA A 526 -4.86 -2.06 -7.97
CA ALA A 526 -5.37 -1.34 -6.81
C ALA A 526 -6.15 -0.07 -7.21
N PHE A 527 -5.69 0.67 -8.20
CA PHE A 527 -6.43 1.81 -8.77
C PHE A 527 -7.75 1.37 -9.42
N LEU A 528 -7.76 0.27 -10.18
CA LEU A 528 -8.98 -0.23 -10.83
C LEU A 528 -9.99 -0.75 -9.80
N VAL A 529 -9.53 -1.41 -8.73
CA VAL A 529 -10.40 -1.81 -7.61
C VAL A 529 -11.01 -0.59 -6.93
N SER A 530 -10.22 0.45 -6.66
CA SER A 530 -10.70 1.73 -6.12
C SER A 530 -11.78 2.34 -7.01
N ALA A 531 -11.54 2.39 -8.32
CA ALA A 531 -12.50 2.91 -9.30
C ALA A 531 -13.80 2.10 -9.32
N GLY A 532 -13.71 0.77 -9.34
CA GLY A 532 -14.86 -0.13 -9.31
C GLY A 532 -15.70 0.03 -8.04
N LEU A 533 -15.04 0.09 -6.88
CA LEU A 533 -15.71 0.34 -5.60
C LEU A 533 -16.42 1.70 -5.58
N MET A 534 -15.74 2.77 -6.06
CA MET A 534 -16.35 4.09 -6.12
C MET A 534 -17.54 4.14 -7.08
N ALA A 535 -17.46 3.46 -8.22
CA ALA A 535 -18.58 3.36 -9.15
C ALA A 535 -19.78 2.63 -8.50
N ILE A 536 -19.55 1.51 -7.82
CA ILE A 536 -20.58 0.76 -7.10
C ILE A 536 -21.22 1.65 -6.01
N ILE A 537 -20.39 2.34 -5.22
CA ILE A 537 -20.88 3.27 -4.17
C ILE A 537 -21.69 4.39 -4.80
N GLY A 538 -21.22 5.02 -5.88
CA GLY A 538 -21.92 6.09 -6.60
C GLY A 538 -23.28 5.64 -7.14
N ILE A 539 -23.35 4.46 -7.76
CA ILE A 539 -24.59 3.84 -8.26
C ILE A 539 -25.54 3.57 -7.08
N PHE A 540 -25.04 2.96 -6.02
CA PHE A 540 -25.83 2.70 -4.81
C PHE A 540 -26.41 3.99 -4.23
N LEU A 541 -25.60 5.04 -4.07
CA LEU A 541 -26.04 6.34 -3.55
C LEU A 541 -27.04 7.02 -4.47
N HIS A 542 -26.90 6.87 -5.78
CA HIS A 542 -27.87 7.40 -6.75
C HIS A 542 -29.29 6.87 -6.54
N PHE A 543 -29.40 5.55 -6.25
CA PHE A 543 -30.70 4.91 -6.05
C PHE A 543 -31.18 4.95 -4.57
N ALA A 544 -30.25 4.91 -3.61
CA ALA A 544 -30.60 4.84 -2.20
C ALA A 544 -30.96 6.20 -1.58
N LEU A 545 -30.37 7.30 -2.09
CA LEU A 545 -30.62 8.64 -1.53
C LEU A 545 -31.81 9.30 -2.23
N PRO A 546 -32.82 9.79 -1.45
CA PRO A 546 -33.97 10.49 -2.00
C PRO A 546 -33.59 11.81 -2.68
N ARG A 547 -34.41 12.23 -3.62
CA ARG A 547 -34.31 13.56 -4.25
C ARG A 547 -35.06 14.55 -3.35
N GLU A 548 -34.34 15.17 -2.43
CA GLU A 548 -34.90 16.24 -1.61
C GLU A 548 -34.96 17.54 -2.38
N ALA A 549 -36.05 18.30 -2.18
CA ALA A 549 -36.15 19.66 -2.71
C ALA A 549 -35.16 20.55 -1.93
N TRP A 550 -34.14 21.05 -2.63
CA TRP A 550 -33.17 21.94 -2.01
C TRP A 550 -33.75 23.35 -1.90
N THR A 551 -33.88 23.84 -0.68
CA THR A 551 -34.18 25.24 -0.42
C THR A 551 -32.87 25.92 -0.07
N PRO A 552 -32.39 26.88 -0.89
CA PRO A 552 -31.18 27.62 -0.57
C PRO A 552 -31.37 28.36 0.79
N GLU A 553 -30.49 28.07 1.76
CA GLU A 553 -30.42 28.94 2.93
C GLU A 553 -30.04 30.34 2.47
N PRO A 554 -30.72 31.40 3.00
CA PRO A 554 -30.32 32.77 2.72
C PRO A 554 -28.86 32.91 3.18
N SER A 555 -27.97 33.01 2.22
CA SER A 555 -26.55 33.26 2.49
C SER A 555 -26.50 34.56 3.30
N ALA A 556 -25.90 34.53 4.48
CA ALA A 556 -25.44 35.74 5.13
C ALA A 556 -24.34 36.37 4.26
N SER A 557 -24.73 36.84 3.07
CA SER A 557 -23.88 37.41 2.02
C SER A 557 -23.56 38.86 2.32
N GLY A 558 -22.97 39.10 3.50
CA GLY A 558 -22.22 40.32 3.65
C GLY A 558 -20.98 40.21 2.73
N ARG A 559 -20.79 41.17 1.83
CA ARG A 559 -19.55 41.31 1.05
C ARG A 559 -18.38 41.32 2.03
N ILE A 560 -17.36 40.48 1.73
CA ILE A 560 -16.12 40.50 2.52
C ILE A 560 -15.53 41.90 2.35
N SER A 561 -15.48 42.65 3.44
CA SER A 561 -14.77 43.92 3.43
C SER A 561 -13.28 43.62 3.33
N LEU A 562 -12.59 44.13 2.29
CA LEU A 562 -11.14 44.04 2.17
C LEU A 562 -10.44 44.48 3.46
N ARG A 563 -11.00 45.53 4.16
CA ARG A 563 -10.48 45.98 5.47
C ARG A 563 -10.60 44.86 6.52
N GLY A 564 -11.72 44.13 6.56
CA GLY A 564 -11.89 42.99 7.49
C GLY A 564 -10.91 41.85 7.21
N LEU A 565 -10.64 41.57 5.93
CA LEU A 565 -9.65 40.57 5.54
C LEU A 565 -8.22 41.01 5.91
N CYS A 566 -7.86 42.25 5.64
CA CYS A 566 -6.57 42.80 6.06
C CYS A 566 -6.41 42.77 7.59
N ALA A 567 -7.43 43.13 8.35
CA ALA A 567 -7.42 43.09 9.82
C ALA A 567 -7.25 41.62 10.32
N PHE A 568 -7.86 40.65 9.63
CA PHE A 568 -7.76 39.24 9.98
C PHE A 568 -6.32 38.72 9.84
N PHE A 569 -5.65 39.01 8.72
CA PHE A 569 -4.27 38.61 8.50
C PHE A 569 -3.24 39.46 9.27
N SER A 570 -3.60 40.66 9.70
CA SER A 570 -2.74 41.52 10.51
C SER A 570 -2.82 41.22 12.00
N ASP A 571 -3.85 40.46 12.46
CA ASP A 571 -3.91 39.99 13.85
C ASP A 571 -2.80 39.00 14.14
N ILE A 572 -1.92 39.36 15.10
CA ILE A 572 -0.69 38.57 15.39
C ILE A 572 -1.00 37.14 15.87
N LYS A 573 -2.12 36.92 16.57
CA LYS A 573 -2.53 35.58 17.03
C LYS A 573 -3.05 34.77 15.87
N MET A 574 -3.83 35.38 14.97
CA MET A 574 -4.37 34.70 13.80
C MET A 574 -3.26 34.39 12.80
N ALA A 575 -2.41 35.34 12.46
CA ALA A 575 -1.27 35.13 11.60
C ALA A 575 -0.32 34.06 12.19
N GLY A 576 -0.05 34.11 13.49
CA GLY A 576 0.75 33.09 14.18
C GLY A 576 0.12 31.70 14.12
N LEU A 577 -1.20 31.58 14.27
CA LEU A 577 -1.92 30.32 14.15
C LEU A 577 -1.83 29.77 12.72
N LEU A 578 -2.13 30.60 11.71
CA LEU A 578 -2.14 30.19 10.31
C LEU A 578 -0.74 29.77 9.84
N LEU A 579 0.26 30.61 10.04
CA LEU A 579 1.62 30.41 9.51
C LEU A 579 2.54 29.63 10.44
N GLY A 580 2.31 29.68 11.75
CA GLY A 580 3.14 29.00 12.75
C GLY A 580 2.64 27.62 13.19
N ASN A 581 1.37 27.28 12.88
CA ASN A 581 0.81 25.99 13.29
C ASN A 581 0.03 25.29 12.18
N ILE A 582 -1.03 25.88 11.60
CA ILE A 582 -1.92 25.22 10.64
C ILE A 582 -1.14 24.80 9.38
N PHE A 583 -0.52 25.77 8.70
CA PHE A 583 0.25 25.54 7.50
C PHE A 583 1.40 24.53 7.74
N PRO A 584 2.28 24.70 8.75
CA PRO A 584 3.39 23.79 8.98
C PRO A 584 2.95 22.36 9.33
N CYS A 585 1.93 22.18 10.18
CA CYS A 585 1.43 20.86 10.53
C CYS A 585 0.84 20.12 9.31
N ALA A 586 0.06 20.83 8.49
CA ALA A 586 -0.51 20.28 7.27
C ALA A 586 0.58 19.94 6.22
N PHE A 587 1.56 20.82 6.06
CA PHE A 587 2.73 20.62 5.21
C PHE A 587 3.48 19.34 5.60
N VAL A 588 3.88 19.22 6.88
CA VAL A 588 4.64 18.07 7.37
C VAL A 588 3.86 16.78 7.29
N THR A 589 2.56 16.81 7.60
CA THR A 589 1.73 15.61 7.55
C THR A 589 1.74 14.99 6.15
N VAL A 590 1.54 15.77 5.09
CA VAL A 590 1.52 15.21 3.73
C VAL A 590 2.92 14.91 3.21
N CYS A 591 3.88 15.82 3.42
CA CYS A 591 5.23 15.62 2.89
C CYS A 591 5.98 14.45 3.54
N LEU A 592 5.85 14.24 4.86
CA LEU A 592 6.49 13.10 5.51
C LEU A 592 5.66 11.83 5.40
N PHE A 593 4.39 11.88 5.78
CA PHE A 593 3.57 10.69 5.92
C PHE A 593 3.11 10.11 4.58
N GLN A 594 2.68 10.94 3.62
CA GLN A 594 2.15 10.46 2.35
C GLN A 594 3.18 10.45 1.21
N PHE A 595 4.28 11.20 1.33
CA PHE A 595 5.31 11.26 0.29
C PHE A 595 6.62 10.58 0.74
N PHE A 596 7.32 11.13 1.74
CA PHE A 596 8.66 10.68 2.11
C PHE A 596 8.68 9.25 2.65
N LEU A 597 7.81 8.92 3.60
CA LEU A 597 7.80 7.59 4.22
C LEU A 597 7.52 6.45 3.24
N PRO A 598 6.51 6.52 2.35
CA PRO A 598 6.34 5.49 1.31
C PRO A 598 7.56 5.30 0.44
N VAL A 599 8.19 6.39 -0.01
CA VAL A 599 9.38 6.34 -0.88
C VAL A 599 10.58 5.73 -0.13
N SER A 600 10.89 6.23 1.07
CA SER A 600 12.03 5.75 1.86
C SER A 600 11.87 4.29 2.30
N LEU A 601 10.67 3.89 2.71
CA LEU A 601 10.37 2.51 3.08
C LEU A 601 10.46 1.55 1.88
N SER A 602 9.97 1.98 0.72
CA SER A 602 10.11 1.20 -0.53
C SER A 602 11.56 1.03 -0.93
N GLN A 603 12.38 2.08 -0.85
CA GLN A 603 13.82 2.02 -1.09
C GLN A 603 14.55 1.11 -0.08
N ALA A 604 14.06 1.02 1.16
CA ALA A 604 14.52 0.08 2.17
C ALA A 604 13.98 -1.37 1.98
N GLY A 605 13.28 -1.65 0.89
CA GLY A 605 12.74 -2.98 0.57
C GLY A 605 11.46 -3.36 1.31
N VAL A 606 10.78 -2.40 1.97
CA VAL A 606 9.50 -2.66 2.63
C VAL A 606 8.39 -2.77 1.57
N SER A 607 7.61 -3.84 1.66
CA SER A 607 6.52 -4.09 0.71
C SER A 607 5.39 -3.05 0.81
N PRO A 608 4.59 -2.84 -0.26
CA PRO A 608 3.43 -1.96 -0.24
C PRO A 608 2.43 -2.28 0.89
N ALA A 609 2.24 -3.57 1.22
CA ALA A 609 1.45 -3.99 2.37
C ALA A 609 2.05 -3.50 3.70
N GLY A 610 3.38 -3.57 3.84
CA GLY A 610 4.10 -3.03 5.00
C GLY A 610 3.90 -1.53 5.17
N ILE A 611 3.97 -0.77 4.07
CA ILE A 611 3.70 0.68 4.04
C ILE A 611 2.25 0.95 4.46
N GLY A 612 1.28 0.20 3.92
CA GLY A 612 -0.12 0.30 4.30
C GLY A 612 -0.36 0.09 5.81
N ARG A 613 0.39 -0.83 6.46
CA ARG A 613 0.32 -1.05 7.92
C ARG A 613 0.86 0.13 8.72
N VAL A 614 1.87 0.83 8.21
CA VAL A 614 2.36 2.08 8.82
C VAL A 614 1.27 3.15 8.78
N PHE A 615 0.52 3.24 7.69
CA PHE A 615 -0.66 4.12 7.59
C PHE A 615 -1.75 3.72 8.60
N LEU A 616 -1.95 2.42 8.80
CA LEU A 616 -2.89 1.90 9.80
C LEU A 616 -2.59 2.42 11.21
N LEU A 617 -1.32 2.45 11.62
CA LEU A 617 -0.92 2.96 12.94
C LEU A 617 -1.30 4.43 13.12
N PHE A 618 -1.02 5.29 12.12
CA PHE A 618 -1.34 6.73 12.17
C PHE A 618 -2.80 6.98 12.54
N CYS A 619 -3.67 6.28 11.88
CA CYS A 619 -5.09 6.50 12.05
C CYS A 619 -5.67 5.83 13.30
N LEU A 620 -5.15 4.67 13.71
CA LEU A 620 -5.53 4.06 14.99
C LEU A 620 -5.28 5.04 16.14
N VAL A 621 -4.12 5.70 16.13
CA VAL A 621 -3.80 6.73 17.13
C VAL A 621 -4.81 7.88 17.09
N ILE A 622 -5.15 8.40 15.91
CA ILE A 622 -6.12 9.51 15.77
C ILE A 622 -7.52 9.10 16.23
N ILE A 623 -7.99 7.91 15.82
CA ILE A 623 -9.36 7.46 16.12
C ILE A 623 -9.54 7.21 17.62
N TYR A 624 -8.57 6.59 18.29
CA TYR A 624 -8.71 6.22 19.69
C TYR A 624 -8.24 7.31 20.65
N LEU A 625 -7.16 8.04 20.33
CA LEU A 625 -6.63 9.08 21.20
C LEU A 625 -7.20 10.47 20.90
N GLY A 626 -7.70 10.72 19.67
CA GLY A 626 -8.33 12.00 19.31
C GLY A 626 -9.46 12.43 20.25
N PRO A 627 -10.45 11.57 20.55
CA PRO A 627 -11.51 11.91 21.52
C PRO A 627 -11.01 12.12 22.95
N PHE A 628 -9.91 11.50 23.34
CA PHE A 628 -9.27 11.72 24.63
C PHE A 628 -8.64 13.12 24.69
N PHE A 629 -7.82 13.46 23.69
CA PHE A 629 -7.20 14.78 23.61
C PHE A 629 -8.22 15.89 23.39
N GLY A 630 -9.26 15.65 22.59
CA GLY A 630 -10.36 16.61 22.43
C GLY A 630 -10.98 17.02 23.76
N ARG A 631 -11.33 16.04 24.61
CA ARG A 631 -11.85 16.31 25.95
C ARG A 631 -10.87 17.03 26.88
N ALA A 632 -9.56 16.72 26.75
CA ALA A 632 -8.52 17.37 27.52
C ALA A 632 -8.31 18.83 27.08
N VAL A 633 -8.32 19.09 25.77
CA VAL A 633 -8.25 20.44 25.18
C VAL A 633 -9.44 21.29 25.56
N ASP A 634 -10.67 20.74 25.50
CA ASP A 634 -11.89 21.46 25.85
C ASP A 634 -11.88 21.90 27.31
N LYS A 635 -11.33 21.09 28.22
CA LYS A 635 -11.20 21.43 29.65
C LYS A 635 -10.03 22.37 29.94
N SER A 636 -9.10 22.55 29.02
CA SER A 636 -7.91 23.36 29.22
C SER A 636 -8.19 24.85 29.04
N PRO A 637 -7.79 25.71 29.97
CA PRO A 637 -7.93 27.16 29.84
C PRO A 637 -6.95 27.74 28.81
N ASN A 638 -5.90 27.04 28.42
CA ASN A 638 -4.87 27.52 27.51
C ASN A 638 -4.63 26.54 26.36
N LYS A 639 -5.38 26.72 25.29
CA LYS A 639 -5.30 25.88 24.09
C LYS A 639 -3.98 26.06 23.32
N LEU A 640 -3.30 27.20 23.47
CA LEU A 640 -2.01 27.46 22.84
C LEU A 640 -0.95 26.46 23.28
N VAL A 641 -0.94 26.01 24.54
CA VAL A 641 0.02 25.02 25.03
C VAL A 641 -0.11 23.70 24.31
N TRP A 642 -1.34 23.27 24.01
CA TRP A 642 -1.61 22.05 23.26
C TRP A 642 -1.14 22.15 21.80
N LEU A 643 -1.38 23.30 21.16
CA LEU A 643 -0.93 23.56 19.78
C LEU A 643 0.59 23.58 19.66
N VAL A 644 1.27 24.27 20.58
CA VAL A 644 2.73 24.34 20.64
C VAL A 644 3.33 22.95 20.96
N GLY A 645 2.74 22.23 21.91
CA GLY A 645 3.14 20.86 22.25
C GLY A 645 2.98 19.90 21.05
N GLY A 646 1.87 20.01 20.32
CA GLY A 646 1.67 19.27 19.06
C GLY A 646 2.73 19.60 18.03
N GLY A 647 3.11 20.87 17.85
CA GLY A 647 4.19 21.27 16.97
C GLY A 647 5.55 20.64 17.34
N PHE A 648 5.86 20.53 18.63
CA PHE A 648 7.09 19.82 19.07
C PHE A 648 7.03 18.31 18.84
N LEU A 649 5.86 17.67 18.95
CA LEU A 649 5.70 16.26 18.57
C LEU A 649 5.96 16.05 17.07
N CYS A 650 5.51 16.96 16.22
CA CYS A 650 5.78 16.97 14.80
C CYS A 650 7.30 17.01 14.50
N ILE A 651 8.02 17.92 15.17
CA ILE A 651 9.48 18.04 15.09
C ILE A 651 10.14 16.77 15.61
N GLY A 652 9.67 16.22 16.71
CA GLY A 652 10.14 14.93 17.28
C GLY A 652 10.02 13.79 16.29
N GLY A 653 8.96 13.75 15.45
CA GLY A 653 8.81 12.78 14.36
C GLY A 653 9.92 12.88 13.32
N ILE A 654 10.34 14.09 12.95
CA ILE A 654 11.46 14.30 12.03
C ILE A 654 12.78 13.87 12.68
N ILE A 655 12.99 14.22 13.95
CA ILE A 655 14.20 13.84 14.69
C ILE A 655 14.28 12.30 14.81
N ALA A 656 13.15 11.62 14.99
CA ALA A 656 13.13 10.16 15.04
C ALA A 656 13.64 9.52 13.73
N LEU A 657 13.33 10.13 12.57
CA LEU A 657 13.86 9.69 11.26
C LEU A 657 15.37 9.92 11.11
N LEU A 658 15.93 10.87 11.83
CA LEU A 658 17.37 11.17 11.81
C LEU A 658 18.20 10.34 12.79
N LEU A 659 17.58 9.86 13.88
CA LEU A 659 18.27 9.15 14.96
C LEU A 659 18.08 7.63 14.92
N LEU A 660 17.01 7.16 14.29
CA LEU A 660 16.66 5.75 14.19
C LEU A 660 16.74 5.27 12.75
N ASP A 661 16.95 3.99 12.53
CA ASP A 661 17.02 3.40 11.20
C ASP A 661 15.82 2.50 10.90
N GLY A 662 15.51 2.35 9.61
CA GLY A 662 14.58 1.37 9.07
C GLY A 662 13.14 1.53 9.58
N LEU A 663 12.51 0.40 9.85
CA LEU A 663 11.10 0.35 10.23
C LEU A 663 10.82 1.01 11.59
N ALA A 664 11.78 0.98 12.52
CA ALA A 664 11.66 1.61 13.84
C ALA A 664 11.55 3.13 13.73
N ALA A 665 12.35 3.74 12.84
CA ALA A 665 12.28 5.17 12.54
C ALA A 665 10.90 5.56 12.00
N ALA A 666 10.37 4.78 11.06
CA ALA A 666 9.06 5.01 10.46
C ALA A 666 7.94 4.92 11.49
N PHE A 667 7.92 3.89 12.33
CA PHE A 667 6.90 3.73 13.37
C PHE A 667 6.97 4.84 14.43
N ALA A 668 8.16 5.24 14.86
CA ALA A 668 8.34 6.34 15.81
C ALA A 668 7.87 7.67 15.21
N CYS A 669 8.27 7.98 13.97
CA CYS A 669 7.83 9.17 13.25
C CYS A 669 6.30 9.21 13.13
N VAL A 670 5.69 8.11 12.65
CA VAL A 670 4.24 8.03 12.44
C VAL A 670 3.47 8.14 13.75
N ALA A 671 3.94 7.51 14.83
CA ALA A 671 3.30 7.63 16.14
C ALA A 671 3.31 9.08 16.63
N LEU A 672 4.44 9.78 16.51
CA LEU A 672 4.57 11.18 16.92
C LEU A 672 3.76 12.13 16.04
N LEU A 673 3.73 11.92 14.72
CA LEU A 673 2.88 12.68 13.80
C LEU A 673 1.40 12.45 14.06
N ALA A 674 1.00 11.23 14.35
CA ALA A 674 -0.39 10.89 14.67
C ALA A 674 -0.84 11.52 15.98
N LEU A 675 0.02 11.51 17.00
CA LEU A 675 -0.23 12.23 18.28
C LEU A 675 -0.34 13.73 18.06
N CYS A 676 0.57 14.30 17.25
CA CYS A 676 0.47 15.72 16.85
C CYS A 676 -0.89 16.00 16.23
N ASN A 677 -1.29 15.24 15.20
CA ASN A 677 -2.55 15.45 14.49
C ASN A 677 -3.77 15.27 15.41
N ALA A 678 -3.77 14.28 16.31
CA ALA A 678 -4.85 14.07 17.27
C ALA A 678 -5.06 15.26 18.21
N ILE A 679 -3.98 15.89 18.66
CA ILE A 679 -4.00 17.07 19.53
C ILE A 679 -4.39 18.32 18.72
N VAL A 680 -3.71 18.54 17.60
CA VAL A 680 -3.81 19.77 16.82
C VAL A 680 -5.18 19.90 16.17
N ALA A 681 -5.72 18.82 15.57
CA ALA A 681 -7.06 18.83 14.98
C ALA A 681 -8.17 19.19 15.98
N SER A 682 -8.00 18.79 17.26
CA SER A 682 -8.94 19.13 18.32
C SER A 682 -8.85 20.59 18.78
N ALA A 683 -7.65 21.19 18.71
CA ALA A 683 -7.36 22.50 19.30
C ALA A 683 -7.42 23.66 18.30
N GLN A 684 -7.04 23.47 17.04
CA GLN A 684 -6.90 24.53 16.04
C GLN A 684 -8.20 25.28 15.78
N GLY A 685 -9.28 24.55 15.47
CA GLY A 685 -10.57 25.15 15.15
C GLY A 685 -11.14 25.94 16.32
N THR A 686 -11.06 25.39 17.53
CA THR A 686 -11.56 26.05 18.74
C THR A 686 -10.73 27.28 19.08
N TYR A 687 -9.40 27.21 19.01
CA TYR A 687 -8.52 28.37 19.25
C TYR A 687 -8.73 29.46 18.19
N ALA A 688 -8.87 29.10 16.90
CA ALA A 688 -9.15 30.07 15.84
C ALA A 688 -10.43 30.90 16.11
N LEU A 689 -11.50 30.26 16.59
CA LEU A 689 -12.78 30.91 16.88
C LEU A 689 -12.76 31.73 18.18
N GLU A 690 -11.83 31.47 19.08
CA GLU A 690 -11.63 32.26 20.31
C GLU A 690 -10.91 33.59 20.06
N ILE A 691 -10.15 33.70 18.95
CA ILE A 691 -9.46 34.95 18.62
C ILE A 691 -10.49 36.06 18.30
N PRO A 692 -10.37 37.24 18.87
CA PRO A 692 -11.39 38.31 18.73
C PRO A 692 -11.70 38.71 17.29
N VAL A 693 -10.68 38.69 16.40
CA VAL A 693 -10.85 39.03 14.98
C VAL A 693 -11.79 38.08 14.25
N SER A 694 -11.91 36.81 14.68
CA SER A 694 -12.83 35.83 14.13
C SER A 694 -14.30 36.21 14.29
N ARG A 695 -14.65 36.93 15.38
CA ARG A 695 -15.99 37.46 15.59
C ARG A 695 -16.35 38.60 14.63
N GLN A 696 -15.34 39.38 14.20
CA GLN A 696 -15.53 40.48 13.26
C GLN A 696 -15.71 39.96 11.81
N VAL A 697 -14.97 38.91 11.44
CA VAL A 697 -15.03 38.31 10.10
C VAL A 697 -16.16 37.30 9.96
N GLY A 698 -16.57 36.70 11.08
CA GLY A 698 -17.59 35.66 11.15
C GLY A 698 -17.00 34.24 11.16
N SER A 699 -17.60 33.36 11.96
CA SER A 699 -17.10 32.00 12.22
C SER A 699 -16.94 31.14 10.93
N GLY A 700 -17.92 31.19 10.03
CA GLY A 700 -17.89 30.44 8.78
C GLY A 700 -16.72 30.84 7.87
N ARG A 701 -16.39 32.14 7.81
CA ARG A 701 -15.26 32.65 7.01
C ARG A 701 -13.93 32.32 7.65
N THR A 702 -13.84 32.39 8.98
CA THR A 702 -12.63 31.95 9.71
C THR A 702 -12.31 30.50 9.42
N VAL A 703 -13.31 29.61 9.47
CA VAL A 703 -13.15 28.19 9.12
C VAL A 703 -12.77 28.02 7.64
N GLY A 704 -13.33 28.83 6.75
CA GLY A 704 -12.96 28.81 5.32
C GLY A 704 -11.50 29.17 5.08
N ILE A 705 -10.98 30.24 5.71
CA ILE A 705 -9.58 30.64 5.59
C ILE A 705 -8.66 29.58 6.22
N TYR A 706 -9.05 29.03 7.36
CA TYR A 706 -8.36 27.91 8.01
C TYR A 706 -8.18 26.75 7.04
N ASN A 707 -9.27 26.27 6.43
CA ASN A 707 -9.24 25.14 5.50
C ASN A 707 -8.37 25.43 4.25
N ILE A 708 -8.41 26.65 3.71
CA ILE A 708 -7.55 27.05 2.59
C ILE A 708 -6.07 27.00 2.99
N THR A 709 -5.72 27.52 4.18
CA THR A 709 -4.34 27.50 4.69
C THR A 709 -3.84 26.06 4.87
N GLU A 710 -4.69 25.18 5.40
CA GLU A 710 -4.38 23.75 5.53
C GLU A 710 -4.11 23.12 4.16
N ARG A 711 -4.97 23.35 3.17
CA ARG A 711 -4.79 22.80 1.80
C ARG A 711 -3.53 23.34 1.12
N LEU A 712 -3.18 24.60 1.32
CA LEU A 712 -1.91 25.15 0.79
C LEU A 712 -0.70 24.44 1.40
N GLY A 713 -0.70 24.14 2.70
CA GLY A 713 0.36 23.36 3.34
C GLY A 713 0.45 21.96 2.73
N GLN A 714 -0.66 21.26 2.60
CA GLN A 714 -0.74 19.91 2.01
C GLN A 714 -0.26 19.87 0.56
N MET A 715 -0.63 20.86 -0.24
CA MET A 715 -0.24 20.98 -1.65
C MET A 715 1.27 21.23 -1.84
N LEU A 716 1.84 22.13 -1.03
CA LEU A 716 3.25 22.52 -1.21
C LEU A 716 4.23 21.50 -0.61
N GLY A 717 3.77 20.67 0.36
CA GLY A 717 4.62 19.76 1.12
C GLY A 717 5.47 18.82 0.26
N PRO A 718 4.88 17.96 -0.58
CA PRO A 718 5.62 16.94 -1.33
C PRO A 718 6.64 17.55 -2.30
N VAL A 719 6.25 18.56 -3.09
CA VAL A 719 7.14 19.22 -4.06
C VAL A 719 8.29 19.95 -3.36
N ALA A 720 8.00 20.68 -2.29
CA ALA A 720 9.01 21.41 -1.54
C ALA A 720 10.03 20.46 -0.89
N LEU A 721 9.56 19.36 -0.29
CA LEU A 721 10.45 18.36 0.29
C LEU A 721 11.28 17.66 -0.80
N GLY A 722 10.68 17.29 -1.93
CA GLY A 722 11.39 16.74 -3.08
C GLY A 722 12.51 17.65 -3.57
N GLN A 723 12.23 18.96 -3.68
CA GLN A 723 13.24 19.95 -4.06
C GLN A 723 14.35 20.09 -3.01
N VAL A 724 14.00 20.08 -1.72
CA VAL A 724 14.97 20.16 -0.62
C VAL A 724 15.89 18.93 -0.61
N ILE A 725 15.33 17.73 -0.82
CA ILE A 725 16.08 16.47 -0.89
C ILE A 725 17.02 16.50 -2.10
N ALA A 726 16.54 16.92 -3.25
CA ALA A 726 17.35 17.01 -4.47
C ALA A 726 18.54 17.96 -4.33
N LEU A 727 18.41 19.09 -3.58
CA LEU A 727 19.46 20.08 -3.41
C LEU A 727 20.45 19.75 -2.29
N TRP A 728 19.96 19.23 -1.16
CA TRP A 728 20.75 19.11 0.08
C TRP A 728 20.87 17.67 0.60
N GLY A 729 20.22 16.73 -0.05
CA GLY A 729 20.11 15.34 0.41
C GLY A 729 19.13 15.18 1.55
N VAL A 730 18.82 13.91 1.88
CA VAL A 730 17.77 13.54 2.83
C VAL A 730 18.03 14.07 4.23
N ASN A 731 19.20 13.76 4.81
CA ASN A 731 19.49 14.09 6.21
C ASN A 731 19.56 15.61 6.45
N SER A 732 20.26 16.34 5.58
CA SER A 732 20.37 17.80 5.68
C SER A 732 19.02 18.48 5.44
N GLY A 733 18.22 17.95 4.51
CA GLY A 733 16.88 18.44 4.21
C GLY A 733 15.93 18.27 5.39
N LEU A 734 15.90 17.10 6.01
CA LEU A 734 15.08 16.83 7.18
C LEU A 734 15.51 17.67 8.39
N LEU A 735 16.82 17.83 8.61
CA LEU A 735 17.34 18.69 9.67
C LEU A 735 16.95 20.15 9.47
N GLY A 736 17.10 20.66 8.24
CA GLY A 736 16.69 22.02 7.88
C GLY A 736 15.19 22.25 8.09
N MET A 737 14.37 21.28 7.68
CA MET A 737 12.92 21.32 7.91
C MET A 737 12.59 21.32 9.41
N ALA A 738 13.23 20.50 10.22
CA ALA A 738 13.03 20.46 11.67
C ALA A 738 13.39 21.81 12.31
N ALA A 739 14.50 22.44 11.87
CA ALA A 739 14.92 23.75 12.36
C ALA A 739 13.92 24.85 12.00
N VAL A 740 13.44 24.91 10.76
CA VAL A 740 12.42 25.88 10.31
C VAL A 740 11.13 25.71 11.13
N LEU A 741 10.67 24.48 11.29
CA LEU A 741 9.47 24.18 12.09
C LEU A 741 9.63 24.59 13.56
N ALA A 742 10.82 24.36 14.15
CA ALA A 742 11.10 24.77 15.52
C ALA A 742 11.02 26.29 15.67
N VAL A 743 11.62 27.05 14.73
CA VAL A 743 11.53 28.52 14.71
C VAL A 743 10.08 28.97 14.58
N LEU A 744 9.31 28.42 13.63
CA LEU A 744 7.89 28.78 13.43
C LEU A 744 7.05 28.46 14.67
N ASN A 745 7.27 27.30 15.30
CA ASN A 745 6.54 26.90 16.52
C ASN A 745 6.88 27.79 17.73
N ILE A 746 8.17 28.19 17.87
CA ILE A 746 8.59 29.14 18.92
C ILE A 746 7.99 30.53 18.67
N LEU A 747 8.04 31.02 17.43
CA LEU A 747 7.41 32.30 17.07
C LEU A 747 5.91 32.27 17.38
N PHE A 748 5.22 31.17 17.05
CA PHE A 748 3.81 30.99 17.40
C PHE A 748 3.58 31.00 18.91
N ALA A 749 4.42 30.33 19.70
CA ALA A 749 4.35 30.34 21.15
C ALA A 749 4.48 31.77 21.74
N LEU A 750 5.36 32.61 21.13
CA LEU A 750 5.56 33.99 21.53
C LEU A 750 4.36 34.91 21.24
N THR A 751 3.55 34.61 20.18
CA THR A 751 2.34 35.42 19.89
C THR A 751 1.36 35.43 21.04
N GLY A 752 1.27 34.31 21.79
CA GLY A 752 0.44 34.20 22.98
C GLY A 752 0.92 35.07 24.18
N ARG A 753 2.25 35.34 24.27
CA ARG A 753 2.85 36.20 25.32
C ARG A 753 2.74 37.67 24.95
N LEU A 754 3.03 38.02 23.71
CA LEU A 754 2.97 39.40 23.22
C LEU A 754 1.55 40.01 23.33
N ALA A 755 0.54 39.19 23.09
CA ALA A 755 -0.85 39.63 23.21
C ALA A 755 -1.35 39.77 24.66
N LYS A 756 -0.64 39.21 25.66
CA LYS A 756 -0.90 39.47 27.10
C LYS A 756 -0.19 40.71 27.60
N ALA A 757 0.92 41.10 26.96
CA ALA A 757 1.67 42.30 27.32
C ALA A 757 1.10 43.58 26.69
N GLY A 758 0.25 43.47 25.66
CA GLY A 758 -0.42 44.58 25.00
C GLY A 758 -1.88 44.77 25.39
N ALA A 759 -2.45 43.93 26.28
CA ALA A 759 -3.75 44.05 26.91
C ALA A 759 -3.61 44.50 28.36
#